data_4a381f25e34cd4fea11fbe2ff8d414bb
#
_entry.id   4a381f25e34cd4fea11fbe2ff8d414bb
#
_cell.length_a   1.000
_cell.length_b   1.000
_cell.length_c   1.000
_cell.angle_alpha   90.00
_cell.angle_beta   90.00
_cell.angle_gamma   90.00
#
_symmetry.space_group_name_H-M   'P 1'
#
loop_
_entity.id
_entity.type
_entity.pdbx_description
1 polymer ?
#
loop_
_entity_poly.entity_id
_entity_poly.type
_entity_poly.pdbx_seq_one_letter_code
_entity_poly.pdbx_strand_id
1 'polypeptide(L)'
;MSIPVISIEKVSRVYRLGDVEVKALDEVSLTVEPGEFVAIMGTSGSGKSTLMNILGCLDQPDGGHYLLEGVDTATLSEPDLARIRGQRIGFVFQSFNLLTRTAAIENVALPLFYAGHTEGSLERAREALSRLGLAERQNNHPNQLSGGQQQRVAIARALINHPAILLADEPTGNVDSQTSAEIMNAITALNREQGLTVVLVTHEPDMAAYADRVVTLKDGRILSDVRTRESVRRPLDRPALHRPGRMAEIRSFLSLAMLAALRAIGRHKMRAALTMLGVFIGVAALIAMVAVGEGARAAVKDRLAALGTNLLIATPASTRSSGVRGGLGSASSITVADAKAILEEDDAVSDVAWIARQNAQVIYGDENWATSVQGVTPSYLSIRNWAVASGRDFTADDEHDGAMVCILGQSVVDTLFGPDSDPVGATVLVKSVPLTVIGVLAAKGNSGGGQDQDDVILTPFSTSQQRILGVSTPSATVAAAAQTSGITITTAGPASSPSNPFGIQPRLAGFVNAVYIQARDSDATDQAVDQVTQTLERRHRIKPDADDDFTVRNLTEIAEVAEQSSRVLEILLAAIASISLLVGGIGIMNILLVSVTERTREIGIRMAIGARRIHVLLQFLVEAGLLSGIGGGAGVLTGIAAAKIISAAAGWPTLLSPTVIVGAFLVSAVIGVFFGYYPARKASLLNPIDALRYE
;
A
#
# COMPACT_ATOMS: atom_id res chain seq x y z
N MET A 1 31.83 -12.66 -56.48
CA MET A 1 31.19 -11.33 -56.45
C MET A 1 30.94 -10.98 -54.98
N SER A 2 31.39 -9.85 -54.54
CA SER A 2 31.12 -9.34 -53.18
C SER A 2 29.63 -9.05 -53.03
N ILE A 3 29.01 -9.41 -51.94
CA ILE A 3 27.63 -9.06 -51.64
C ILE A 3 27.58 -7.54 -51.39
N PRO A 4 26.75 -6.77 -52.13
CA PRO A 4 26.63 -5.33 -51.91
C PRO A 4 26.11 -5.06 -50.49
N VAL A 5 26.56 -3.93 -49.91
CA VAL A 5 26.12 -3.53 -48.58
C VAL A 5 24.69 -3.05 -48.60
N ILE A 6 24.33 -2.30 -49.66
CA ILE A 6 22.96 -1.83 -49.95
C ILE A 6 22.54 -2.32 -51.30
N SER A 7 21.38 -2.97 -51.43
CA SER A 7 20.71 -3.23 -52.68
C SER A 7 19.24 -2.90 -52.56
N ILE A 8 18.79 -1.88 -53.26
CA ILE A 8 17.38 -1.51 -53.38
C ILE A 8 16.91 -1.74 -54.81
N GLU A 9 15.76 -2.43 -54.94
CA GLU A 9 15.18 -2.79 -56.22
C GLU A 9 13.74 -2.28 -56.29
N LYS A 10 13.50 -1.29 -57.20
CA LYS A 10 12.19 -0.69 -57.45
C LYS A 10 11.45 -0.23 -56.21
N VAL A 11 12.17 0.34 -55.26
CA VAL A 11 11.62 0.80 -53.99
C VAL A 11 10.72 2.02 -54.22
N SER A 12 9.50 1.94 -53.69
CA SER A 12 8.50 3.02 -53.77
C SER A 12 8.01 3.37 -52.37
N ARG A 13 7.71 4.66 -52.16
CA ARG A 13 7.13 5.17 -50.90
C ARG A 13 6.10 6.26 -51.17
N VAL A 14 4.89 6.09 -50.64
CA VAL A 14 3.77 7.02 -50.83
C VAL A 14 3.31 7.51 -49.45
N TYR A 15 3.29 8.80 -49.24
CA TYR A 15 2.70 9.40 -48.02
C TYR A 15 1.27 9.89 -48.34
N ARG A 16 0.33 9.60 -47.47
CA ARG A 16 -1.05 10.08 -47.55
C ARG A 16 -1.26 11.23 -46.57
N LEU A 17 -1.52 12.42 -47.12
CA LEU A 17 -1.82 13.64 -46.36
C LEU A 17 -3.29 14.02 -46.61
N GLY A 18 -4.19 13.47 -45.82
CA GLY A 18 -5.64 13.54 -46.08
C GLY A 18 -5.97 12.84 -47.36
N ASP A 19 -6.59 13.57 -48.33
CA ASP A 19 -6.96 13.05 -49.67
C ASP A 19 -5.83 13.16 -50.69
N VAL A 20 -4.68 13.69 -50.33
CA VAL A 20 -3.54 13.87 -51.28
C VAL A 20 -2.52 12.75 -51.07
N GLU A 21 -2.20 12.02 -52.16
CA GLU A 21 -1.12 11.04 -52.18
C GLU A 21 0.14 11.71 -52.78
N VAL A 22 1.23 11.68 -51.99
CA VAL A 22 2.51 12.16 -52.45
C VAL A 22 3.47 10.98 -52.61
N LYS A 23 3.86 10.67 -53.84
CA LYS A 23 4.90 9.66 -54.11
C LYS A 23 6.27 10.27 -53.79
N ALA A 24 6.80 9.96 -52.63
CA ALA A 24 8.11 10.45 -52.22
C ALA A 24 9.26 9.69 -52.88
N LEU A 25 9.05 8.40 -53.16
CA LEU A 25 9.94 7.57 -53.98
C LEU A 25 9.09 6.77 -55.00
N ASP A 26 9.59 6.68 -56.23
CA ASP A 26 8.91 6.01 -57.33
C ASP A 26 9.90 5.10 -58.07
N GLU A 27 9.84 3.79 -57.78
CA GLU A 27 10.66 2.72 -58.36
C GLU A 27 12.19 2.96 -58.33
N VAL A 28 12.70 3.46 -57.21
CA VAL A 28 14.15 3.74 -57.07
C VAL A 28 14.92 2.43 -56.95
N SER A 29 15.98 2.27 -57.76
CA SER A 29 16.90 1.14 -57.69
C SER A 29 18.33 1.68 -57.54
N LEU A 30 19.07 1.20 -56.54
CA LEU A 30 20.42 1.63 -56.21
C LEU A 30 21.18 0.49 -55.52
N THR A 31 22.43 0.27 -55.96
CA THR A 31 23.33 -0.67 -55.31
C THR A 31 24.56 0.07 -54.81
N VAL A 32 24.96 -0.18 -53.54
CA VAL A 32 26.17 0.42 -52.96
C VAL A 32 27.09 -0.73 -52.50
N GLU A 33 28.31 -0.67 -52.97
CA GLU A 33 29.35 -1.66 -52.68
C GLU A 33 30.05 -1.38 -51.34
N PRO A 34 30.67 -2.40 -50.70
CA PRO A 34 31.47 -2.18 -49.49
C PRO A 34 32.60 -1.20 -49.67
N GLY A 35 32.69 -0.19 -48.78
CA GLY A 35 33.73 0.84 -48.82
C GLY A 35 33.47 1.96 -49.85
N GLU A 36 32.36 1.96 -50.55
CA GLU A 36 32.00 3.04 -51.51
C GLU A 36 31.54 4.29 -50.74
N PHE A 37 31.95 5.47 -51.24
CA PHE A 37 31.47 6.76 -50.76
C PHE A 37 30.50 7.34 -51.80
N VAL A 38 29.20 7.30 -51.50
CA VAL A 38 28.13 7.75 -52.41
C VAL A 38 27.50 9.03 -51.86
N ALA A 39 27.39 10.05 -52.72
CA ALA A 39 26.59 11.24 -52.43
C ALA A 39 25.23 11.17 -53.14
N ILE A 40 24.17 11.39 -52.41
CA ILE A 40 22.78 11.50 -52.92
C ILE A 40 22.44 12.99 -52.96
N MET A 41 22.35 13.54 -54.17
CA MET A 41 22.02 14.95 -54.41
C MET A 41 20.59 15.14 -54.90
N GLY A 42 20.07 16.36 -54.80
CA GLY A 42 18.77 16.77 -55.34
C GLY A 42 18.21 17.99 -54.63
N THR A 43 17.22 18.62 -55.26
CA THR A 43 16.51 19.77 -54.64
C THR A 43 15.69 19.38 -53.41
N SER A 44 15.26 20.36 -52.64
CA SER A 44 14.32 20.11 -51.54
C SER A 44 13.03 19.45 -52.08
N GLY A 45 12.52 18.44 -51.39
CA GLY A 45 11.34 17.67 -51.84
C GLY A 45 11.64 16.56 -52.85
N SER A 46 12.86 16.35 -53.31
CA SER A 46 13.19 15.31 -54.33
C SER A 46 13.12 13.85 -53.78
N GLY A 47 12.87 13.60 -52.48
CA GLY A 47 12.79 12.27 -51.90
C GLY A 47 14.04 11.81 -51.14
N LYS A 48 15.11 12.64 -51.03
CA LYS A 48 16.40 12.30 -50.39
C LYS A 48 16.22 11.79 -48.95
N SER A 49 15.53 12.57 -48.11
CA SER A 49 15.32 12.20 -46.70
C SER A 49 14.46 10.94 -46.55
N THR A 50 13.52 10.74 -47.48
CA THR A 50 12.70 9.49 -47.50
C THR A 50 13.58 8.29 -47.87
N LEU A 51 14.44 8.43 -48.88
CA LEU A 51 15.38 7.38 -49.26
C LEU A 51 16.32 7.06 -48.07
N MET A 52 16.86 8.09 -47.43
CA MET A 52 17.74 7.93 -46.27
C MET A 52 17.03 7.22 -45.09
N ASN A 53 15.77 7.54 -44.82
CA ASN A 53 14.98 6.87 -43.78
C ASN A 53 14.79 5.38 -44.07
N ILE A 54 14.56 4.99 -45.34
CA ILE A 54 14.48 3.60 -45.75
C ILE A 54 15.84 2.92 -45.64
N LEU A 55 16.90 3.51 -46.13
CA LEU A 55 18.26 2.98 -46.03
C LEU A 55 18.68 2.80 -44.54
N GLY A 56 18.20 3.69 -43.69
CA GLY A 56 18.40 3.63 -42.26
C GLY A 56 17.51 2.68 -41.50
N CYS A 57 16.62 1.93 -42.14
CA CYS A 57 15.62 1.08 -41.52
C CYS A 57 14.75 1.83 -40.49
N LEU A 58 14.57 3.15 -40.66
CA LEU A 58 13.67 3.98 -39.89
C LEU A 58 12.26 3.92 -40.47
N ASP A 59 12.14 3.75 -41.79
CA ASP A 59 10.89 3.53 -42.51
C ASP A 59 10.96 2.25 -43.34
N GLN A 60 9.84 1.76 -43.79
CA GLN A 60 9.72 0.62 -44.68
C GLN A 60 9.17 1.06 -46.03
N PRO A 61 9.61 0.49 -47.14
CA PRO A 61 9.05 0.78 -48.45
C PRO A 61 7.63 0.20 -48.57
N ASP A 62 6.79 0.87 -49.36
CA ASP A 62 5.45 0.35 -49.70
C ASP A 62 5.51 -0.67 -50.85
N GLY A 63 6.57 -0.65 -51.66
CA GLY A 63 6.83 -1.60 -52.76
C GLY A 63 8.32 -1.73 -53.07
N GLY A 64 8.69 -2.81 -53.76
CA GLY A 64 10.10 -3.14 -54.04
C GLY A 64 10.77 -3.87 -52.88
N HIS A 65 12.10 -4.09 -53.02
CA HIS A 65 12.93 -4.80 -52.03
C HIS A 65 14.10 -3.97 -51.58
N TYR A 66 14.41 -4.04 -50.28
CA TYR A 66 15.63 -3.47 -49.71
C TYR A 66 16.42 -4.55 -49.02
N LEU A 67 17.55 -4.92 -49.59
CA LEU A 67 18.51 -5.85 -49.02
C LEU A 67 19.69 -5.10 -48.38
N LEU A 68 19.91 -5.34 -47.10
CA LEU A 68 21.07 -4.84 -46.37
C LEU A 68 22.01 -6.02 -46.09
N GLU A 69 23.23 -5.96 -46.62
CA GLU A 69 24.19 -7.08 -46.55
C GLU A 69 23.58 -8.43 -47.00
N GLY A 70 22.67 -8.39 -47.99
CA GLY A 70 21.96 -9.58 -48.51
C GLY A 70 20.72 -10.02 -47.72
N VAL A 71 20.37 -9.32 -46.63
CA VAL A 71 19.17 -9.64 -45.83
C VAL A 71 18.05 -8.69 -46.21
N ASP A 72 16.89 -9.23 -46.59
CA ASP A 72 15.71 -8.41 -46.91
C ASP A 72 15.09 -7.80 -45.67
N THR A 73 15.11 -6.47 -45.57
CA THR A 73 14.63 -5.73 -44.40
C THR A 73 13.11 -5.84 -44.19
N ALA A 74 12.34 -6.11 -45.24
CA ALA A 74 10.88 -6.29 -45.17
C ALA A 74 10.48 -7.56 -44.39
N THR A 75 11.37 -8.54 -44.31
CA THR A 75 11.12 -9.82 -43.58
C THR A 75 11.47 -9.73 -42.10
N LEU A 76 12.08 -8.62 -41.66
CA LEU A 76 12.61 -8.49 -40.32
C LEU A 76 11.54 -7.94 -39.35
N SER A 77 11.58 -8.45 -38.12
CA SER A 77 10.78 -7.90 -37.02
C SER A 77 11.32 -6.55 -36.55
N GLU A 78 10.45 -5.72 -35.93
CA GLU A 78 10.89 -4.42 -35.38
C GLU A 78 12.09 -4.54 -34.38
N PRO A 79 12.16 -5.55 -33.50
CA PRO A 79 13.36 -5.76 -32.67
C PRO A 79 14.62 -6.08 -33.47
N ASP A 80 14.49 -6.75 -34.63
CA ASP A 80 15.64 -7.01 -35.51
C ASP A 80 16.07 -5.77 -36.29
N LEU A 81 15.11 -4.97 -36.76
CA LEU A 81 15.39 -3.66 -37.38
C LEU A 81 16.09 -2.71 -36.39
N ALA A 82 15.60 -2.66 -35.11
CA ALA A 82 16.25 -1.88 -34.07
C ALA A 82 17.71 -2.32 -33.82
N ARG A 83 17.98 -3.63 -33.88
CA ARG A 83 19.33 -4.18 -33.74
C ARG A 83 20.21 -3.78 -34.91
N ILE A 84 19.72 -3.84 -36.13
CA ILE A 84 20.42 -3.39 -37.34
C ILE A 84 20.74 -1.92 -37.21
N ARG A 85 19.77 -1.07 -36.85
CA ARG A 85 20.03 0.38 -36.62
C ARG A 85 21.12 0.61 -35.59
N GLY A 86 21.15 -0.16 -34.51
CA GLY A 86 22.14 0.00 -33.42
C GLY A 86 23.54 -0.54 -33.75
N GLN A 87 23.66 -1.59 -34.59
CA GLN A 87 24.94 -2.30 -34.79
C GLN A 87 25.52 -2.18 -36.20
N ARG A 88 24.69 -1.93 -37.23
CA ARG A 88 25.11 -1.90 -38.64
C ARG A 88 25.05 -0.52 -39.27
N ILE A 89 24.25 0.39 -38.72
CA ILE A 89 24.02 1.71 -39.29
C ILE A 89 24.43 2.78 -38.29
N GLY A 90 25.33 3.65 -38.71
CA GLY A 90 25.65 4.88 -38.00
C GLY A 90 24.88 6.06 -38.60
N PHE A 91 24.15 6.80 -37.77
CA PHE A 91 23.39 7.98 -38.20
C PHE A 91 24.07 9.29 -37.78
N VAL A 92 24.28 10.18 -38.75
CA VAL A 92 24.65 11.57 -38.55
C VAL A 92 23.55 12.45 -39.12
N PHE A 93 22.78 13.11 -38.25
CA PHE A 93 21.64 13.93 -38.64
C PHE A 93 22.03 15.41 -38.85
N GLN A 94 21.27 16.12 -39.64
CA GLN A 94 21.44 17.55 -39.94
C GLN A 94 21.42 18.42 -38.66
N SER A 95 20.50 18.14 -37.72
CA SER A 95 20.33 18.88 -36.46
C SER A 95 21.07 18.25 -35.29
N PHE A 96 22.17 17.51 -35.52
CA PHE A 96 22.99 16.78 -34.55
C PHE A 96 22.20 15.67 -33.79
N ASN A 97 20.95 15.92 -33.41
CA ASN A 97 20.05 15.04 -32.69
C ASN A 97 20.73 14.37 -31.48
N LEU A 98 21.39 15.20 -30.67
CA LEU A 98 21.96 14.82 -29.40
C LEU A 98 20.89 14.90 -28.29
N LEU A 99 20.97 14.01 -27.35
CA LEU A 99 20.14 14.08 -26.12
C LEU A 99 20.65 15.27 -25.29
N THR A 100 19.90 16.35 -25.28
CA THR A 100 20.25 17.62 -24.61
C THR A 100 20.48 17.51 -23.12
N ARG A 101 19.91 16.44 -22.51
CA ARG A 101 19.92 16.19 -21.06
C ARG A 101 21.04 15.26 -20.59
N THR A 102 21.90 14.80 -21.51
CA THR A 102 23.01 13.87 -21.25
C THR A 102 24.32 14.47 -21.71
N ALA A 103 25.42 14.12 -21.05
CA ALA A 103 26.75 14.58 -21.43
C ALA A 103 27.18 13.99 -22.79
N ALA A 104 28.21 14.58 -23.41
CA ALA A 104 28.74 14.11 -24.70
C ALA A 104 29.16 12.63 -24.65
N ILE A 105 29.87 12.23 -23.58
CA ILE A 105 30.31 10.84 -23.40
C ILE A 105 29.11 9.87 -23.27
N GLU A 106 28.05 10.27 -22.57
CA GLU A 106 26.83 9.46 -22.43
C GLU A 106 26.11 9.36 -23.79
N ASN A 107 26.00 10.44 -24.56
CA ASN A 107 25.42 10.41 -25.90
C ASN A 107 26.15 9.42 -26.81
N VAL A 108 27.48 9.39 -26.75
CA VAL A 108 28.30 8.47 -27.56
C VAL A 108 28.17 7.03 -27.10
N ALA A 109 28.05 6.79 -25.81
CA ALA A 109 27.92 5.44 -25.25
C ALA A 109 26.56 4.78 -25.50
N LEU A 110 25.48 5.54 -25.78
CA LEU A 110 24.11 5.02 -25.91
C LEU A 110 23.97 3.84 -26.87
N PRO A 111 24.51 3.85 -28.11
CA PRO A 111 24.39 2.73 -29.03
C PRO A 111 25.01 1.44 -28.48
N LEU A 112 26.07 1.54 -27.67
CA LEU A 112 26.71 0.39 -27.01
C LEU A 112 25.75 -0.26 -26.00
N PHE A 113 25.05 0.56 -25.19
CA PHE A 113 24.07 0.07 -24.23
C PHE A 113 22.92 -0.67 -24.93
N TYR A 114 22.42 -0.14 -26.06
CA TYR A 114 21.33 -0.77 -26.81
C TYR A 114 21.79 -2.04 -27.53
N ALA A 115 23.09 -2.13 -27.86
CA ALA A 115 23.70 -3.33 -28.42
C ALA A 115 24.04 -4.40 -27.36
N GLY A 116 23.90 -4.08 -26.05
CA GLY A 116 24.22 -4.99 -24.95
C GLY A 116 25.68 -4.97 -24.49
N HIS A 117 26.49 -4.04 -25.00
CA HIS A 117 27.90 -3.85 -24.62
C HIS A 117 28.01 -2.82 -23.48
N THR A 118 27.82 -3.25 -22.23
CA THR A 118 27.81 -2.36 -21.07
C THR A 118 29.18 -2.21 -20.42
N GLU A 119 29.99 -3.26 -20.42
CA GLU A 119 31.34 -3.23 -19.87
C GLU A 119 32.28 -2.40 -20.77
N GLY A 120 33.03 -1.47 -20.16
CA GLY A 120 33.94 -0.59 -20.86
C GLY A 120 33.31 0.40 -21.84
N SER A 121 31.96 0.57 -21.82
CA SER A 121 31.25 1.44 -22.76
C SER A 121 31.63 2.91 -22.63
N LEU A 122 31.88 3.40 -21.42
CA LEU A 122 32.31 4.79 -21.20
C LEU A 122 33.77 5.01 -21.60
N GLU A 123 34.65 4.01 -21.40
CA GLU A 123 36.05 4.06 -21.88
C GLU A 123 36.09 4.11 -23.39
N ARG A 124 35.35 3.27 -24.10
CA ARG A 124 35.23 3.30 -25.55
C ARG A 124 34.65 4.62 -26.05
N ALA A 125 33.65 5.19 -25.39
CA ALA A 125 33.09 6.48 -25.72
C ALA A 125 34.10 7.62 -25.51
N ARG A 126 34.91 7.55 -24.44
CA ARG A 126 35.99 8.50 -24.17
C ARG A 126 37.04 8.47 -25.27
N GLU A 127 37.45 7.27 -25.69
CA GLU A 127 38.41 7.08 -26.76
C GLU A 127 37.87 7.62 -28.08
N ALA A 128 36.62 7.34 -28.44
CA ALA A 128 35.97 7.85 -29.64
C ALA A 128 35.92 9.39 -29.67
N LEU A 129 35.58 10.01 -28.54
CA LEU A 129 35.60 11.48 -28.41
C LEU A 129 37.02 12.06 -28.51
N SER A 130 38.02 11.40 -27.93
CA SER A 130 39.41 11.81 -27.97
C SER A 130 39.94 11.80 -29.40
N ARG A 131 39.63 10.76 -30.21
CA ARG A 131 39.99 10.67 -31.63
C ARG A 131 39.44 11.82 -32.49
N LEU A 132 38.30 12.40 -32.07
CA LEU A 132 37.67 13.54 -32.73
C LEU A 132 38.00 14.89 -32.08
N GLY A 133 39.02 14.94 -31.20
CA GLY A 133 39.50 16.18 -30.59
C GLY A 133 38.59 16.73 -29.48
N LEU A 134 37.81 15.89 -28.84
CA LEU A 134 36.83 16.28 -27.81
C LEU A 134 37.16 15.72 -26.40
N ALA A 135 38.43 15.35 -26.14
CA ALA A 135 38.86 14.77 -24.88
C ALA A 135 38.48 15.63 -23.64
N GLU A 136 38.68 16.96 -23.75
CA GLU A 136 38.38 17.90 -22.67
C GLU A 136 36.88 18.25 -22.54
N ARG A 137 36.06 17.91 -23.53
CA ARG A 137 34.64 18.26 -23.62
C ARG A 137 33.70 17.08 -23.36
N GLN A 138 34.22 15.94 -22.96
CA GLN A 138 33.47 14.70 -22.80
C GLN A 138 32.32 14.81 -21.80
N ASN A 139 32.45 15.64 -20.76
CA ASN A 139 31.42 15.83 -19.70
C ASN A 139 30.47 17.00 -19.99
N ASN A 140 30.70 17.75 -21.07
CA ASN A 140 29.85 18.88 -21.44
C ASN A 140 28.52 18.40 -22.01
N HIS A 141 27.46 19.13 -21.71
CA HIS A 141 26.13 18.91 -22.30
C HIS A 141 26.09 19.59 -23.71
N PRO A 142 25.17 19.16 -24.61
CA PRO A 142 25.08 19.72 -25.95
C PRO A 142 24.95 21.25 -26.00
N ASN A 143 24.22 21.85 -25.07
CA ASN A 143 24.07 23.31 -24.96
C ASN A 143 25.36 24.06 -24.54
N GLN A 144 26.42 23.34 -24.17
CA GLN A 144 27.74 23.88 -23.80
C GLN A 144 28.78 23.66 -24.92
N LEU A 145 28.35 23.08 -26.02
CA LEU A 145 29.20 22.76 -27.18
C LEU A 145 28.85 23.62 -28.38
N SER A 146 29.86 24.02 -29.17
CA SER A 146 29.62 24.65 -30.46
C SER A 146 28.96 23.68 -31.44
N GLY A 147 28.36 24.19 -32.53
CA GLY A 147 27.72 23.35 -33.56
C GLY A 147 28.65 22.29 -34.12
N GLY A 148 29.89 22.66 -34.46
CA GLY A 148 30.90 21.71 -34.93
C GLY A 148 31.33 20.69 -33.88
N GLN A 149 31.38 21.07 -32.58
CA GLN A 149 31.64 20.13 -31.51
C GLN A 149 30.47 19.14 -31.33
N GLN A 150 29.22 19.64 -31.40
CA GLN A 150 28.03 18.76 -31.35
C GLN A 150 28.02 17.76 -32.52
N GLN A 151 28.40 18.22 -33.73
CA GLN A 151 28.48 17.33 -34.89
C GLN A 151 29.56 16.26 -34.73
N ARG A 152 30.73 16.62 -34.19
CA ARG A 152 31.76 15.63 -33.86
C ARG A 152 31.31 14.62 -32.81
N VAL A 153 30.50 15.02 -31.80
CA VAL A 153 29.86 14.09 -30.86
C VAL A 153 28.87 13.17 -31.59
N ALA A 154 28.07 13.70 -32.53
CA ALA A 154 27.13 12.89 -33.31
C ALA A 154 27.86 11.86 -34.21
N ILE A 155 29.00 12.24 -34.80
CA ILE A 155 29.86 11.33 -35.57
C ILE A 155 30.47 10.27 -34.65
N ALA A 156 31.04 10.65 -33.50
CA ALA A 156 31.54 9.68 -32.53
C ALA A 156 30.45 8.64 -32.12
N ARG A 157 29.23 9.11 -31.88
CA ARG A 157 28.08 8.25 -31.57
C ARG A 157 27.75 7.29 -32.71
N ALA A 158 27.79 7.80 -33.97
CA ALA A 158 27.48 6.99 -35.14
C ALA A 158 28.50 5.85 -35.35
N LEU A 159 29.76 6.07 -34.99
CA LEU A 159 30.86 5.15 -35.23
C LEU A 159 31.15 4.16 -34.11
N ILE A 160 30.62 4.36 -32.93
CA ILE A 160 31.00 3.64 -31.70
C ILE A 160 30.82 2.12 -31.78
N ASN A 161 29.86 1.63 -32.57
CA ASN A 161 29.59 0.22 -32.81
C ASN A 161 30.25 -0.37 -34.05
N HIS A 162 31.18 0.36 -34.68
CA HIS A 162 31.83 -0.03 -35.94
C HIS A 162 30.79 -0.42 -37.01
N PRO A 163 29.94 0.54 -37.44
CA PRO A 163 28.83 0.24 -38.34
C PRO A 163 29.32 -0.17 -39.73
N ALA A 164 28.45 -0.87 -40.48
CA ALA A 164 28.70 -1.20 -41.89
C ALA A 164 28.56 0.00 -42.81
N ILE A 165 27.66 0.91 -42.44
CA ILE A 165 27.27 2.06 -43.25
C ILE A 165 27.18 3.27 -42.32
N LEU A 166 27.72 4.38 -42.74
CA LEU A 166 27.49 5.70 -42.20
C LEU A 166 26.51 6.45 -43.12
N LEU A 167 25.34 6.74 -42.57
CA LEU A 167 24.33 7.57 -43.21
C LEU A 167 24.44 8.99 -42.66
N ALA A 168 24.84 9.94 -43.48
CA ALA A 168 25.05 11.34 -43.13
C ALA A 168 24.07 12.25 -43.87
N ASP A 169 23.12 12.84 -43.15
CA ASP A 169 22.10 13.76 -43.68
C ASP A 169 22.55 15.20 -43.46
N GLU A 170 23.01 15.85 -44.50
CA GLU A 170 23.51 17.24 -44.50
C GLU A 170 24.42 17.52 -43.28
N PRO A 171 25.52 16.74 -43.08
CA PRO A 171 26.31 16.77 -41.84
C PRO A 171 27.01 18.10 -41.60
N THR A 172 27.00 19.01 -42.58
CA THR A 172 27.64 20.33 -42.58
C THR A 172 26.66 21.49 -42.59
N GLY A 173 25.35 21.23 -42.70
CA GLY A 173 24.33 22.27 -42.91
C GLY A 173 24.18 23.29 -41.78
N ASN A 174 24.68 23.00 -40.56
CA ASN A 174 24.55 23.86 -39.39
C ASN A 174 25.91 24.28 -38.78
N VAL A 175 26.97 24.24 -39.55
CA VAL A 175 28.32 24.61 -39.11
C VAL A 175 29.00 25.54 -40.12
N ASP A 176 30.02 26.26 -39.67
CA ASP A 176 30.81 27.14 -40.56
C ASP A 176 31.63 26.35 -41.60
N SER A 177 32.06 27.00 -42.65
CA SER A 177 32.73 26.37 -43.79
C SER A 177 34.08 25.71 -43.44
N GLN A 178 34.83 26.26 -42.48
CA GLN A 178 36.08 25.65 -42.02
C GLN A 178 35.78 24.33 -41.27
N THR A 179 34.84 24.36 -40.36
CA THR A 179 34.37 23.16 -39.60
C THR A 179 33.77 22.14 -40.57
N SER A 180 33.06 22.58 -41.61
CA SER A 180 32.49 21.70 -42.64
C SER A 180 33.59 20.90 -43.36
N ALA A 181 34.67 21.57 -43.76
CA ALA A 181 35.83 20.90 -44.40
C ALA A 181 36.51 19.90 -43.43
N GLU A 182 36.67 20.25 -42.15
CA GLU A 182 37.23 19.35 -41.13
C GLU A 182 36.39 18.10 -40.96
N ILE A 183 35.06 18.24 -40.90
CA ILE A 183 34.10 17.12 -40.75
C ILE A 183 34.19 16.22 -42.00
N MET A 184 34.14 16.79 -43.20
CA MET A 184 34.19 16.02 -44.44
C MET A 184 35.54 15.31 -44.63
N ASN A 185 36.63 15.94 -44.26
CA ASN A 185 37.95 15.30 -44.25
C ASN A 185 38.00 14.13 -43.26
N ALA A 186 37.42 14.27 -42.07
CA ALA A 186 37.35 13.17 -41.08
C ALA A 186 36.51 11.99 -41.62
N ILE A 187 35.37 12.25 -42.24
CA ILE A 187 34.52 11.20 -42.85
C ILE A 187 35.26 10.52 -43.99
N THR A 188 35.95 11.30 -44.84
CA THR A 188 36.74 10.78 -45.97
C THR A 188 37.90 9.93 -45.49
N ALA A 189 38.61 10.35 -44.43
CA ALA A 189 39.70 9.56 -43.84
C ALA A 189 39.16 8.21 -43.32
N LEU A 190 38.02 8.19 -42.61
CA LEU A 190 37.36 6.96 -42.12
C LEU A 190 36.98 6.03 -43.30
N ASN A 191 36.46 6.58 -44.39
CA ASN A 191 36.15 5.80 -45.59
C ASN A 191 37.42 5.18 -46.19
N ARG A 192 38.45 5.97 -46.42
CA ARG A 192 39.67 5.51 -47.10
C ARG A 192 40.57 4.61 -46.27
N GLU A 193 40.72 4.93 -44.97
CA GLU A 193 41.60 4.21 -44.06
C GLU A 193 40.96 2.95 -43.48
N GLN A 194 39.68 3.03 -43.11
CA GLN A 194 38.96 1.96 -42.46
C GLN A 194 37.99 1.21 -43.36
N GLY A 195 37.81 1.62 -44.64
CA GLY A 195 36.89 0.98 -45.57
C GLY A 195 35.41 1.14 -45.19
N LEU A 196 35.03 2.18 -44.42
CA LEU A 196 33.67 2.47 -44.04
C LEU A 196 32.83 2.86 -45.26
N THR A 197 31.69 2.22 -45.49
CA THR A 197 30.75 2.64 -46.53
C THR A 197 30.04 3.91 -46.10
N VAL A 198 30.01 4.95 -46.92
CA VAL A 198 29.40 6.24 -46.59
C VAL A 198 28.31 6.58 -47.60
N VAL A 199 27.13 6.94 -47.11
CA VAL A 199 26.06 7.54 -47.93
C VAL A 199 25.82 8.94 -47.39
N LEU A 200 26.20 9.94 -48.16
CA LEU A 200 26.03 11.36 -47.86
C LEU A 200 24.80 11.90 -48.57
N VAL A 201 23.87 12.49 -47.86
CA VAL A 201 22.79 13.27 -48.44
C VAL A 201 23.14 14.74 -48.34
N THR A 202 23.14 15.44 -49.48
CA THR A 202 23.44 16.88 -49.53
C THR A 202 22.74 17.54 -50.69
N HIS A 203 22.57 18.84 -50.61
CA HIS A 203 22.17 19.68 -51.72
C HIS A 203 23.35 20.57 -52.23
N GLU A 204 24.50 20.49 -51.55
CA GLU A 204 25.71 21.29 -51.85
C GLU A 204 26.67 20.50 -52.76
N PRO A 205 26.99 21.03 -53.99
CA PRO A 205 27.92 20.36 -54.91
C PRO A 205 29.31 20.17 -54.31
N ASP A 206 29.79 21.15 -53.53
CA ASP A 206 31.11 21.11 -52.94
C ASP A 206 31.26 19.94 -51.94
N MET A 207 30.19 19.64 -51.20
CA MET A 207 30.14 18.48 -50.29
C MET A 207 30.05 17.15 -51.06
N ALA A 208 29.32 17.13 -52.17
CA ALA A 208 29.23 15.94 -53.01
C ALA A 208 30.55 15.61 -53.72
N ALA A 209 31.42 16.59 -53.94
CA ALA A 209 32.76 16.39 -54.55
C ALA A 209 33.71 15.52 -53.69
N TYR A 210 33.42 15.31 -52.39
CA TYR A 210 34.19 14.37 -51.54
C TYR A 210 33.86 12.89 -51.86
N ALA A 211 32.68 12.61 -52.45
CA ALA A 211 32.23 11.26 -52.75
C ALA A 211 32.87 10.69 -54.04
N ASP A 212 32.95 9.36 -54.10
CA ASP A 212 33.43 8.63 -55.28
C ASP A 212 32.33 8.47 -56.33
N ARG A 213 31.06 8.63 -55.94
CA ARG A 213 29.90 8.48 -56.79
C ARG A 213 28.80 9.45 -56.39
N VAL A 214 28.18 10.08 -57.37
CA VAL A 214 27.13 11.06 -57.15
C VAL A 214 25.85 10.56 -57.83
N VAL A 215 24.78 10.36 -57.01
CA VAL A 215 23.45 9.96 -57.44
C VAL A 215 22.51 11.15 -57.30
N THR A 216 21.91 11.61 -58.37
CA THR A 216 21.00 12.76 -58.34
C THR A 216 19.55 12.27 -58.34
N LEU A 217 18.80 12.68 -57.32
CA LEU A 217 17.37 12.42 -57.16
C LEU A 217 16.57 13.65 -57.62
N LYS A 218 15.48 13.38 -58.35
CA LYS A 218 14.47 14.37 -58.71
C LYS A 218 13.08 13.71 -58.75
N ASP A 219 12.13 14.34 -58.09
CA ASP A 219 10.72 13.91 -58.03
C ASP A 219 10.56 12.40 -57.67
N GLY A 220 11.33 11.93 -56.69
CA GLY A 220 11.32 10.55 -56.22
C GLY A 220 12.00 9.51 -57.13
N ARG A 221 12.69 9.92 -58.18
CA ARG A 221 13.41 9.04 -59.14
C ARG A 221 14.88 9.40 -59.24
N ILE A 222 15.74 8.42 -59.60
CA ILE A 222 17.14 8.66 -59.92
C ILE A 222 17.21 9.25 -61.30
N LEU A 223 17.74 10.48 -61.41
CA LEU A 223 17.96 11.20 -62.66
C LEU A 223 19.30 10.87 -63.27
N SER A 224 20.37 10.81 -62.47
CA SER A 224 21.72 10.49 -62.91
C SER A 224 22.48 9.74 -61.82
N ASP A 225 23.43 8.91 -62.25
CA ASP A 225 24.32 8.11 -61.43
C ASP A 225 25.71 8.14 -62.04
N VAL A 226 26.61 8.93 -61.46
CA VAL A 226 27.91 9.23 -62.05
C VAL A 226 29.02 8.85 -61.09
N ARG A 227 29.92 7.98 -61.52
CA ARG A 227 31.15 7.68 -60.75
C ARG A 227 32.22 8.70 -61.09
N THR A 228 32.76 9.39 -60.06
CA THR A 228 33.79 10.43 -60.15
C THR A 228 35.19 9.88 -59.89
N ARG A 229 35.27 8.76 -59.10
CA ARG A 229 36.53 8.11 -58.74
C ARG A 229 36.34 6.58 -58.60
N GLU A 230 37.42 5.82 -58.72
CA GLU A 230 37.41 4.41 -58.37
C GLU A 230 37.42 4.23 -56.85
N SER A 231 36.48 3.49 -56.32
CA SER A 231 36.37 3.18 -54.88
C SER A 231 37.49 2.23 -54.46
N VAL A 232 38.17 2.54 -53.37
CA VAL A 232 39.17 1.63 -52.76
C VAL A 232 38.41 0.55 -51.97
N ARG A 233 38.23 -0.63 -52.56
CA ARG A 233 37.56 -1.77 -51.95
C ARG A 233 38.47 -2.41 -50.89
N ARG A 234 38.26 -2.06 -49.62
CA ARG A 234 38.82 -2.80 -48.47
C ARG A 234 37.70 -3.53 -47.74
N PRO A 235 37.78 -4.86 -47.58
CA PRO A 235 36.82 -5.54 -46.73
C PRO A 235 37.03 -5.11 -45.26
N LEU A 236 36.01 -4.54 -44.65
CA LEU A 236 36.01 -4.34 -43.19
C LEU A 236 35.93 -5.68 -42.49
N ASP A 237 36.86 -5.93 -41.56
CA ASP A 237 36.71 -7.04 -40.60
C ASP A 237 35.63 -6.63 -39.59
N ARG A 238 34.45 -7.22 -39.70
CA ARG A 238 33.26 -6.80 -38.96
C ARG A 238 32.92 -7.82 -37.90
N PRO A 239 32.69 -7.40 -36.65
CA PRO A 239 32.23 -8.33 -35.65
C PRO A 239 30.83 -8.89 -36.03
N ALA A 240 30.61 -10.18 -35.75
CA ALA A 240 29.29 -10.80 -35.93
C ALA A 240 28.22 -10.04 -35.13
N LEU A 241 26.97 -10.04 -35.63
CA LEU A 241 25.85 -9.45 -34.90
C LEU A 241 25.74 -10.04 -33.49
N HIS A 242 25.98 -9.21 -32.50
CA HIS A 242 25.91 -9.64 -31.11
C HIS A 242 24.45 -9.85 -30.69
N ARG A 243 24.13 -11.04 -30.17
CA ARG A 243 22.85 -11.38 -29.56
C ARG A 243 23.05 -11.54 -28.07
N PRO A 244 22.93 -10.49 -27.27
CA PRO A 244 23.03 -10.61 -25.82
C PRO A 244 21.93 -11.53 -25.29
N GLY A 245 22.25 -12.30 -24.25
CA GLY A 245 21.22 -13.07 -23.54
C GLY A 245 20.15 -12.14 -22.98
N ARG A 246 18.88 -12.45 -23.20
CA ARG A 246 17.72 -11.60 -22.86
C ARG A 246 17.73 -11.09 -21.40
N MET A 247 18.18 -11.91 -20.46
CA MET A 247 18.27 -11.55 -19.03
C MET A 247 19.41 -10.55 -18.74
N ALA A 248 20.58 -10.73 -19.37
CA ALA A 248 21.72 -9.84 -19.19
C ALA A 248 21.40 -8.44 -19.75
N GLU A 249 20.76 -8.39 -20.91
CA GLU A 249 20.32 -7.14 -21.54
C GLU A 249 19.34 -6.35 -20.67
N ILE A 250 18.32 -7.03 -20.09
CA ILE A 250 17.34 -6.39 -19.21
C ILE A 250 18.01 -5.85 -17.93
N ARG A 251 18.88 -6.65 -17.31
CA ARG A 251 19.54 -6.28 -16.06
C ARG A 251 20.47 -5.07 -16.21
N SER A 252 21.26 -5.03 -17.28
CA SER A 252 22.15 -3.90 -17.59
C SER A 252 21.39 -2.64 -17.95
N PHE A 253 20.29 -2.78 -18.69
CA PHE A 253 19.42 -1.67 -19.04
C PHE A 253 18.68 -1.11 -17.81
N LEU A 254 18.28 -1.98 -16.86
CA LEU A 254 17.55 -1.57 -15.66
C LEU A 254 18.38 -0.62 -14.77
N SER A 255 19.70 -0.88 -14.64
CA SER A 255 20.58 0.00 -13.87
C SER A 255 20.73 1.39 -14.50
N LEU A 256 20.83 1.45 -15.83
CA LEU A 256 20.87 2.70 -16.56
C LEU A 256 19.55 3.47 -16.46
N ALA A 257 18.42 2.75 -16.62
CA ALA A 257 17.08 3.34 -16.51
C ALA A 257 16.83 3.90 -15.10
N MET A 258 17.32 3.21 -14.06
CA MET A 258 17.23 3.65 -12.66
C MET A 258 17.97 4.99 -12.45
N LEU A 259 19.22 5.09 -12.92
CA LEU A 259 19.99 6.32 -12.83
C LEU A 259 19.35 7.48 -13.61
N ALA A 260 18.85 7.19 -14.81
CA ALA A 260 18.16 8.18 -15.64
C ALA A 260 16.88 8.68 -14.98
N ALA A 261 16.09 7.78 -14.37
CA ALA A 261 14.87 8.11 -13.64
C ALA A 261 15.15 8.96 -12.40
N LEU A 262 16.16 8.63 -11.60
CA LEU A 262 16.57 9.42 -10.43
C LEU A 262 17.00 10.85 -10.84
N ARG A 263 17.76 10.98 -11.92
CA ARG A 263 18.14 12.30 -12.47
C ARG A 263 16.93 13.08 -12.99
N ALA A 264 15.96 12.41 -13.61
CA ALA A 264 14.73 13.05 -14.11
C ALA A 264 13.87 13.59 -12.95
N ILE A 265 13.69 12.81 -11.88
CA ILE A 265 12.99 13.22 -10.66
C ILE A 265 13.67 14.43 -10.01
N GLY A 266 15.01 14.44 -9.93
CA GLY A 266 15.77 15.54 -9.34
C GLY A 266 15.67 16.87 -10.09
N ARG A 267 15.38 16.85 -11.40
CA ARG A 267 15.27 18.06 -12.25
C ARG A 267 13.91 18.73 -12.16
N HIS A 268 12.84 17.98 -12.03
CA HIS A 268 11.46 18.48 -11.98
C HIS A 268 10.83 18.25 -10.58
N LYS A 269 11.51 18.75 -9.52
CA LYS A 269 11.16 18.51 -8.11
C LYS A 269 9.70 18.78 -7.78
N MET A 270 9.14 19.91 -8.23
CA MET A 270 7.74 20.27 -7.96
C MET A 270 6.74 19.29 -8.60
N ARG A 271 7.01 18.87 -9.86
CA ARG A 271 6.16 17.90 -10.55
C ARG A 271 6.23 16.53 -9.87
N ALA A 272 7.45 16.08 -9.54
CA ALA A 272 7.66 14.84 -8.82
C ALA A 272 7.01 14.85 -7.43
N ALA A 273 7.14 15.96 -6.66
CA ALA A 273 6.53 16.10 -5.36
C ALA A 273 4.98 16.03 -5.44
N LEU A 274 4.39 16.71 -6.41
CA LEU A 274 2.93 16.72 -6.60
C LEU A 274 2.39 15.34 -6.99
N THR A 275 3.14 14.58 -7.82
CA THR A 275 2.78 13.21 -8.18
C THR A 275 2.88 12.24 -7.00
N MET A 276 3.98 12.35 -6.24
CA MET A 276 4.21 11.51 -5.08
C MET A 276 3.21 11.80 -3.96
N LEU A 277 2.67 13.04 -3.87
CA LEU A 277 1.77 13.49 -2.81
C LEU A 277 0.51 12.62 -2.69
N GLY A 278 -0.11 12.26 -3.82
CA GLY A 278 -1.30 11.40 -3.82
C GLY A 278 -1.04 10.01 -3.26
N VAL A 279 0.06 9.38 -3.68
CA VAL A 279 0.48 8.07 -3.18
C VAL A 279 0.92 8.16 -1.72
N PHE A 280 1.67 9.19 -1.38
CA PHE A 280 2.14 9.49 -0.03
C PHE A 280 0.96 9.61 0.96
N ILE A 281 -0.04 10.45 0.66
CA ILE A 281 -1.22 10.61 1.52
C ILE A 281 -2.01 9.32 1.62
N GLY A 282 -2.22 8.60 0.50
CA GLY A 282 -2.96 7.34 0.48
C GLY A 282 -2.32 6.27 1.37
N VAL A 283 -1.00 6.09 1.27
CA VAL A 283 -0.24 5.11 2.07
C VAL A 283 -0.18 5.53 3.54
N ALA A 284 0.07 6.82 3.83
CA ALA A 284 0.14 7.32 5.20
C ALA A 284 -1.21 7.16 5.92
N ALA A 285 -2.31 7.53 5.25
CA ALA A 285 -3.66 7.37 5.78
C ALA A 285 -4.00 5.90 6.03
N LEU A 286 -3.68 5.01 5.08
CA LEU A 286 -3.94 3.57 5.22
C LEU A 286 -3.25 2.99 6.46
N ILE A 287 -1.96 3.29 6.64
CA ILE A 287 -1.19 2.76 7.78
C ILE A 287 -1.70 3.32 9.11
N ALA A 288 -1.95 4.63 9.18
CA ALA A 288 -2.46 5.24 10.40
C ALA A 288 -3.85 4.68 10.79
N MET A 289 -4.75 4.54 9.82
CA MET A 289 -6.11 4.00 10.02
C MET A 289 -6.09 2.54 10.49
N VAL A 290 -5.32 1.68 9.82
CA VAL A 290 -5.23 0.26 10.21
C VAL A 290 -4.58 0.13 11.59
N ALA A 291 -3.55 0.93 11.90
CA ALA A 291 -2.91 0.90 13.21
C ALA A 291 -3.88 1.28 14.35
N VAL A 292 -4.74 2.27 14.14
CA VAL A 292 -5.78 2.68 15.12
C VAL A 292 -6.87 1.61 15.20
N GLY A 293 -7.32 1.06 14.07
CA GLY A 293 -8.35 0.01 14.04
C GLY A 293 -7.94 -1.26 14.78
N GLU A 294 -6.74 -1.79 14.48
CA GLU A 294 -6.18 -2.96 15.18
C GLU A 294 -5.94 -2.69 16.66
N GLY A 295 -5.49 -1.48 17.02
CA GLY A 295 -5.31 -1.07 18.41
C GLY A 295 -6.65 -1.01 19.16
N ALA A 296 -7.67 -0.42 18.56
CA ALA A 296 -9.01 -0.38 19.16
C ALA A 296 -9.60 -1.78 19.36
N ARG A 297 -9.43 -2.65 18.35
CA ARG A 297 -9.87 -4.06 18.44
C ARG A 297 -9.18 -4.82 19.56
N ALA A 298 -7.86 -4.66 19.69
CA ALA A 298 -7.11 -5.29 20.78
C ALA A 298 -7.59 -4.79 22.15
N ALA A 299 -7.80 -3.49 22.31
CA ALA A 299 -8.28 -2.91 23.56
C ALA A 299 -9.70 -3.39 23.93
N VAL A 300 -10.59 -3.55 22.95
CA VAL A 300 -11.93 -4.15 23.20
C VAL A 300 -11.76 -5.60 23.64
N LYS A 301 -10.93 -6.37 22.93
CA LYS A 301 -10.67 -7.78 23.28
C LYS A 301 -10.09 -7.94 24.68
N ASP A 302 -9.12 -7.11 25.07
CA ASP A 302 -8.51 -7.16 26.40
C ASP A 302 -9.52 -6.81 27.50
N ARG A 303 -10.38 -5.79 27.27
CA ARG A 303 -11.45 -5.44 28.21
C ARG A 303 -12.47 -6.55 28.37
N LEU A 304 -12.80 -7.27 27.31
CA LEU A 304 -13.72 -8.39 27.33
C LEU A 304 -13.13 -9.62 28.04
N ALA A 305 -11.86 -9.91 27.76
CA ALA A 305 -11.12 -10.97 28.47
C ALA A 305 -11.08 -10.73 30.00
N ALA A 306 -11.02 -9.45 30.41
CA ALA A 306 -11.08 -9.07 31.82
C ALA A 306 -12.48 -9.28 32.48
N LEU A 307 -13.56 -9.35 31.69
CA LEU A 307 -14.91 -9.61 32.21
C LEU A 307 -15.22 -11.10 32.45
N GLY A 308 -14.44 -11.99 31.86
CA GLY A 308 -14.64 -13.45 31.85
C GLY A 308 -15.04 -13.94 30.46
N THR A 309 -14.51 -15.10 30.07
CA THR A 309 -14.83 -15.75 28.79
C THR A 309 -16.11 -16.58 28.93
N ASN A 310 -16.97 -16.57 27.91
CA ASN A 310 -18.23 -17.39 27.86
C ASN A 310 -19.19 -17.12 29.02
N LEU A 311 -19.30 -15.83 29.42
CA LEU A 311 -20.05 -15.42 30.60
C LEU A 311 -21.47 -14.97 30.24
N LEU A 312 -22.43 -15.64 30.83
CA LEU A 312 -23.83 -15.24 30.83
C LEU A 312 -24.20 -14.65 32.20
N ILE A 313 -25.07 -13.65 32.19
CA ILE A 313 -25.60 -13.06 33.42
C ILE A 313 -27.13 -13.12 33.38
N ALA A 314 -27.71 -13.87 34.29
CA ALA A 314 -29.15 -13.84 34.54
C ALA A 314 -29.47 -12.86 35.67
N THR A 315 -30.32 -11.89 35.40
CA THR A 315 -30.74 -10.85 36.34
C THR A 315 -32.28 -10.80 36.44
N PRO A 316 -32.83 -10.50 37.61
CA PRO A 316 -34.27 -10.23 37.73
C PRO A 316 -34.69 -9.09 36.81
N ALA A 317 -35.83 -9.23 36.15
CA ALA A 317 -36.41 -8.19 35.29
C ALA A 317 -36.97 -7.00 36.11
N SER A 318 -37.54 -6.03 35.45
CA SER A 318 -38.23 -4.93 36.11
C SER A 318 -39.64 -5.32 36.55
N THR A 319 -40.01 -4.96 37.78
CA THR A 319 -41.40 -5.14 38.24
C THR A 319 -42.33 -4.22 37.46
N ARG A 320 -43.47 -4.76 37.02
CA ARG A 320 -44.64 -3.98 36.59
C ARG A 320 -45.68 -4.01 37.70
N SER A 321 -45.85 -2.91 38.40
CA SER A 321 -46.94 -2.76 39.39
C SER A 321 -47.80 -1.58 39.00
N SER A 322 -49.09 -1.83 38.72
CA SER A 322 -50.10 -0.80 38.42
C SER A 322 -49.71 0.20 37.32
N GLY A 323 -49.04 -0.28 36.23
CA GLY A 323 -48.65 0.55 35.12
C GLY A 323 -47.31 1.29 35.30
N VAL A 324 -46.66 1.21 36.45
CA VAL A 324 -45.33 1.79 36.70
C VAL A 324 -44.29 0.68 36.52
N ARG A 325 -43.28 0.92 35.64
CA ARG A 325 -42.14 0.03 35.50
C ARG A 325 -41.09 0.41 36.54
N GLY A 326 -40.68 -0.54 37.37
CA GLY A 326 -39.50 -0.46 38.23
C GLY A 326 -38.23 -0.48 37.37
N GLY A 327 -37.10 -0.07 37.92
CA GLY A 327 -35.78 -0.24 37.24
C GLY A 327 -35.41 -1.72 37.09
N LEU A 328 -34.49 -2.02 36.19
CA LEU A 328 -33.91 -3.36 36.02
C LEU A 328 -33.42 -3.92 37.38
N GLY A 329 -33.74 -5.17 37.70
CA GLY A 329 -33.38 -5.81 38.95
C GLY A 329 -34.29 -5.43 40.12
N SER A 330 -35.43 -4.75 39.94
CA SER A 330 -36.40 -4.45 40.97
C SER A 330 -37.31 -5.66 41.35
N ALA A 331 -37.41 -6.65 40.47
CA ALA A 331 -38.06 -7.90 40.77
C ALA A 331 -37.17 -8.77 41.68
N SER A 332 -37.72 -9.44 42.67
CA SER A 332 -37.04 -10.50 43.41
C SER A 332 -37.56 -11.84 42.88
N SER A 333 -37.14 -12.19 41.65
CA SER A 333 -37.66 -13.37 40.93
C SER A 333 -36.71 -14.57 40.99
N ILE A 334 -35.41 -14.34 40.89
CA ILE A 334 -34.41 -15.41 40.83
C ILE A 334 -33.99 -15.83 42.22
N THR A 335 -33.94 -17.14 42.47
CA THR A 335 -33.58 -17.75 43.78
C THR A 335 -32.28 -18.56 43.67
N VAL A 336 -31.67 -18.88 44.82
CA VAL A 336 -30.55 -19.82 44.92
C VAL A 336 -30.93 -21.21 44.37
N ALA A 337 -32.20 -21.62 44.52
CA ALA A 337 -32.66 -22.90 43.99
C ALA A 337 -32.68 -22.91 42.45
N ASP A 338 -32.95 -21.76 41.82
CA ASP A 338 -32.90 -21.63 40.36
C ASP A 338 -31.45 -21.70 39.87
N ALA A 339 -30.50 -21.02 40.54
CA ALA A 339 -29.10 -21.09 40.23
C ALA A 339 -28.51 -22.53 40.32
N LYS A 340 -28.92 -23.29 41.33
CA LYS A 340 -28.55 -24.70 41.45
C LYS A 340 -29.14 -25.57 40.34
N ALA A 341 -30.41 -25.35 40.00
CA ALA A 341 -31.06 -26.10 38.93
C ALA A 341 -30.40 -25.85 37.57
N ILE A 342 -29.98 -24.61 37.28
CA ILE A 342 -29.20 -24.29 36.08
C ILE A 342 -27.92 -25.13 36.03
N LEU A 343 -27.18 -25.25 37.14
CA LEU A 343 -25.94 -26.04 37.18
C LEU A 343 -26.19 -27.55 37.01
N GLU A 344 -27.33 -28.06 37.52
CA GLU A 344 -27.65 -29.49 37.52
C GLU A 344 -28.36 -29.97 36.23
N GLU A 345 -29.15 -29.10 35.59
CA GLU A 345 -30.03 -29.47 34.48
C GLU A 345 -29.47 -29.04 33.11
N ASP A 346 -28.60 -28.03 33.03
CA ASP A 346 -28.17 -27.41 31.77
C ASP A 346 -26.79 -27.91 31.35
N ASP A 347 -26.74 -28.86 30.43
CA ASP A 347 -25.49 -29.49 29.94
C ASP A 347 -24.48 -28.53 29.29
N ALA A 348 -24.96 -27.40 28.76
CA ALA A 348 -24.12 -26.37 28.14
C ALA A 348 -23.41 -25.47 29.18
N VAL A 349 -23.77 -25.59 30.46
CA VAL A 349 -23.24 -24.83 31.58
C VAL A 349 -22.10 -25.61 32.24
N SER A 350 -20.99 -24.94 32.56
CA SER A 350 -19.82 -25.52 33.24
C SER A 350 -19.79 -25.17 34.72
N ASP A 351 -20.15 -23.96 35.10
CA ASP A 351 -20.16 -23.49 36.48
C ASP A 351 -21.15 -22.34 36.69
N VAL A 352 -21.61 -22.14 37.92
CA VAL A 352 -22.58 -21.10 38.26
C VAL A 352 -22.21 -20.45 39.59
N ALA A 353 -22.25 -19.12 39.59
CA ALA A 353 -22.08 -18.32 40.80
C ALA A 353 -23.27 -17.36 40.95
N TRP A 354 -23.72 -17.18 42.15
CA TRP A 354 -24.79 -16.21 42.45
C TRP A 354 -24.33 -15.17 43.44
N ILE A 355 -24.89 -13.97 43.32
CA ILE A 355 -24.56 -12.85 44.20
C ILE A 355 -25.79 -12.23 44.84
N ALA A 356 -25.60 -11.78 46.07
CA ALA A 356 -26.49 -10.84 46.74
C ALA A 356 -25.70 -9.56 47.06
N ARG A 357 -26.19 -8.42 46.57
CA ARG A 357 -25.51 -7.13 46.67
C ARG A 357 -26.27 -6.12 47.49
N GLN A 358 -25.55 -5.38 48.35
CA GLN A 358 -26.06 -4.28 49.12
C GLN A 358 -24.98 -3.22 49.34
N ASN A 359 -25.33 -1.94 49.32
CA ASN A 359 -24.41 -0.90 49.76
C ASN A 359 -24.44 -0.85 51.30
N ALA A 360 -23.25 -0.76 51.88
CA ALA A 360 -23.10 -0.68 53.32
C ALA A 360 -21.93 0.20 53.71
N GLN A 361 -21.97 0.79 54.90
CA GLN A 361 -20.86 1.46 55.48
C GLN A 361 -19.90 0.46 56.10
N VAL A 362 -18.61 0.66 55.81
CA VAL A 362 -17.50 -0.13 56.32
C VAL A 362 -16.61 0.77 57.15
N ILE A 363 -16.15 0.28 58.29
CA ILE A 363 -15.35 1.05 59.25
C ILE A 363 -14.09 0.27 59.58
N TYR A 364 -12.96 0.95 59.59
CA TYR A 364 -11.68 0.46 60.06
C TYR A 364 -10.96 1.55 60.85
N GLY A 365 -10.77 1.34 62.15
CA GLY A 365 -10.21 2.40 63.02
C GLY A 365 -11.11 3.64 63.04
N ASP A 366 -10.52 4.77 62.66
CA ASP A 366 -11.20 6.07 62.54
C ASP A 366 -11.72 6.36 61.13
N GLU A 367 -11.40 5.51 60.12
CA GLU A 367 -11.78 5.69 58.71
C GLU A 367 -13.09 4.94 58.42
N ASN A 368 -13.92 5.50 57.57
CA ASN A 368 -15.14 4.89 57.11
C ASN A 368 -15.40 5.11 55.63
N TRP A 369 -15.99 4.13 54.97
CA TRP A 369 -16.29 4.17 53.55
C TRP A 369 -17.63 3.51 53.23
N ALA A 370 -18.42 4.10 52.34
CA ALA A 370 -19.66 3.50 51.88
C ALA A 370 -19.43 2.79 50.55
N THR A 371 -19.46 1.48 50.55
CA THR A 371 -19.12 0.65 49.37
C THR A 371 -20.16 -0.44 49.11
N SER A 372 -20.04 -1.12 47.97
CA SER A 372 -20.86 -2.27 47.60
C SER A 372 -20.37 -3.54 48.30
N VAL A 373 -21.16 -4.08 49.20
CA VAL A 373 -20.91 -5.39 49.84
C VAL A 373 -21.66 -6.47 49.08
N GLN A 374 -20.90 -7.46 48.58
CA GLN A 374 -21.47 -8.57 47.78
C GLN A 374 -21.21 -9.89 48.46
N GLY A 375 -22.29 -10.58 48.80
CA GLY A 375 -22.23 -11.99 49.18
C GLY A 375 -22.12 -12.85 47.93
N VAL A 376 -21.05 -13.63 47.82
CA VAL A 376 -20.71 -14.39 46.61
C VAL A 376 -20.45 -15.86 46.95
N THR A 377 -20.67 -16.74 45.98
CA THR A 377 -20.24 -18.15 46.05
C THR A 377 -18.75 -18.29 45.74
N PRO A 378 -18.06 -19.36 46.17
CA PRO A 378 -16.64 -19.59 45.91
C PRO A 378 -16.27 -19.57 44.40
N SER A 379 -17.15 -20.05 43.51
CA SER A 379 -16.96 -20.04 42.06
C SER A 379 -16.95 -18.61 41.44
N TYR A 380 -17.34 -17.58 42.19
CA TYR A 380 -17.51 -16.23 41.63
C TYR A 380 -16.24 -15.63 41.05
N LEU A 381 -15.12 -15.76 41.76
CA LEU A 381 -13.84 -15.19 41.35
C LEU A 381 -13.29 -15.93 40.09
N SER A 382 -13.44 -17.26 40.08
CA SER A 382 -13.02 -18.06 38.91
C SER A 382 -13.84 -17.73 37.66
N ILE A 383 -15.16 -17.68 37.76
CA ILE A 383 -16.09 -17.35 36.66
C ILE A 383 -15.82 -15.93 36.13
N ARG A 384 -15.54 -14.98 37.04
CA ARG A 384 -15.22 -13.59 36.70
C ARG A 384 -13.77 -13.37 36.28
N ASN A 385 -12.93 -14.40 36.24
CA ASN A 385 -11.50 -14.30 36.01
C ASN A 385 -10.87 -13.17 36.84
N TRP A 386 -11.15 -13.14 38.15
CA TRP A 386 -10.68 -12.11 39.04
C TRP A 386 -9.68 -12.69 40.03
N ALA A 387 -8.42 -12.34 39.87
CA ALA A 387 -7.37 -12.85 40.72
C ALA A 387 -7.34 -12.17 42.09
N VAL A 388 -6.92 -12.90 43.11
CA VAL A 388 -6.57 -12.38 44.42
C VAL A 388 -5.12 -11.95 44.39
N ALA A 389 -4.82 -10.66 44.66
CA ALA A 389 -3.48 -10.10 44.65
C ALA A 389 -2.68 -10.44 45.92
N SER A 390 -3.32 -10.46 47.06
CA SER A 390 -2.73 -10.82 48.36
C SER A 390 -3.72 -11.67 49.18
N GLY A 391 -3.23 -12.65 49.90
CA GLY A 391 -4.06 -13.52 50.71
C GLY A 391 -4.62 -14.74 49.98
N ARG A 392 -5.84 -15.15 50.28
CA ARG A 392 -6.51 -16.32 49.71
C ARG A 392 -7.96 -16.04 49.28
N ASP A 393 -8.50 -16.90 48.42
CA ASP A 393 -9.89 -16.93 48.01
C ASP A 393 -10.78 -17.64 49.04
N PHE A 394 -12.10 -17.53 48.85
CA PHE A 394 -13.08 -18.28 49.65
C PHE A 394 -13.01 -19.79 49.36
N THR A 395 -13.13 -20.57 50.42
CA THR A 395 -13.28 -22.03 50.31
C THR A 395 -14.76 -22.44 50.42
N ALA A 396 -15.06 -23.66 50.00
CA ALA A 396 -16.40 -24.23 50.23
C ALA A 396 -16.76 -24.30 51.73
N ASP A 397 -15.77 -24.47 52.58
CA ASP A 397 -15.97 -24.48 54.06
C ASP A 397 -16.30 -23.08 54.57
N ASP A 398 -15.67 -22.01 54.07
CA ASP A 398 -16.02 -20.63 54.41
C ASP A 398 -17.48 -20.31 54.09
N GLU A 399 -17.99 -20.81 52.96
CA GLU A 399 -19.38 -20.65 52.57
C GLU A 399 -20.32 -21.53 53.42
N HIS A 400 -19.97 -22.80 53.68
CA HIS A 400 -20.81 -23.74 54.44
C HIS A 400 -20.95 -23.28 55.87
N ASP A 401 -19.90 -22.87 56.53
CA ASP A 401 -19.88 -22.47 57.94
C ASP A 401 -20.33 -21.02 58.15
N GLY A 402 -20.58 -20.27 57.10
CA GLY A 402 -20.89 -18.85 57.19
C GLY A 402 -19.78 -18.05 57.88
N ALA A 403 -18.52 -18.29 57.44
CA ALA A 403 -17.32 -17.71 58.04
C ALA A 403 -17.34 -16.17 58.00
N MET A 404 -16.95 -15.56 59.10
CA MET A 404 -16.90 -14.10 59.26
C MET A 404 -15.65 -13.52 58.59
N VAL A 405 -15.54 -13.71 57.27
CA VAL A 405 -14.36 -13.30 56.44
C VAL A 405 -14.78 -12.45 55.27
N CYS A 406 -13.84 -11.62 54.76
CA CYS A 406 -14.07 -10.81 53.58
C CYS A 406 -12.80 -10.68 52.72
N ILE A 407 -13.02 -10.39 51.44
CA ILE A 407 -11.97 -10.00 50.46
C ILE A 407 -12.25 -8.56 50.04
N LEU A 408 -11.26 -7.69 50.08
CA LEU A 408 -11.38 -6.27 49.76
C LEU A 408 -10.98 -6.00 48.32
N GLY A 409 -11.68 -5.12 47.62
CA GLY A 409 -11.23 -4.54 46.37
C GLY A 409 -10.21 -3.44 46.63
N GLN A 410 -9.35 -3.18 45.62
CA GLN A 410 -8.20 -2.27 45.77
C GLN A 410 -8.61 -0.85 46.18
N SER A 411 -9.69 -0.29 45.62
CA SER A 411 -10.17 1.06 45.97
C SER A 411 -10.58 1.18 47.43
N VAL A 412 -11.13 0.09 48.01
CA VAL A 412 -11.50 0.04 49.41
C VAL A 412 -10.25 -0.01 50.28
N VAL A 413 -9.23 -0.78 49.87
CA VAL A 413 -7.94 -0.85 50.59
C VAL A 413 -7.28 0.51 50.59
N ASP A 414 -7.16 1.15 49.44
CA ASP A 414 -6.51 2.45 49.30
C ASP A 414 -7.18 3.53 50.18
N THR A 415 -8.52 3.45 50.29
CA THR A 415 -9.31 4.42 51.04
C THR A 415 -9.28 4.16 52.55
N LEU A 416 -9.37 2.92 53.02
CA LEU A 416 -9.47 2.60 54.46
C LEU A 416 -8.11 2.36 55.14
N PHE A 417 -7.11 1.83 54.41
CA PHE A 417 -5.82 1.43 54.93
C PHE A 417 -4.67 2.29 54.40
N GLY A 418 -4.93 3.02 53.28
CA GLY A 418 -3.93 3.80 52.58
C GLY A 418 -3.20 2.99 51.48
N PRO A 419 -2.60 3.69 50.50
CA PRO A 419 -1.91 3.04 49.38
C PRO A 419 -0.69 2.23 49.93
N ASP A 420 -0.45 1.08 49.31
CA ASP A 420 0.64 0.14 49.63
C ASP A 420 0.55 -0.57 50.99
N SER A 421 -0.65 -0.58 51.66
CA SER A 421 -0.84 -1.33 52.91
C SER A 421 -1.33 -2.74 52.63
N ASP A 422 -0.94 -3.71 53.49
CA ASP A 422 -1.46 -5.08 53.43
C ASP A 422 -2.52 -5.26 54.58
N PRO A 423 -3.80 -5.27 54.22
CA PRO A 423 -4.91 -5.41 55.17
C PRO A 423 -5.19 -6.87 55.59
N VAL A 424 -4.48 -7.85 55.05
CA VAL A 424 -4.76 -9.27 55.31
C VAL A 424 -4.58 -9.58 56.82
N GLY A 425 -5.58 -10.15 57.43
CA GLY A 425 -5.68 -10.45 58.85
C GLY A 425 -6.29 -9.33 59.71
N ALA A 426 -6.52 -8.12 59.16
CA ALA A 426 -7.20 -7.04 59.86
C ALA A 426 -8.72 -7.35 59.99
N THR A 427 -9.38 -6.71 60.94
CA THR A 427 -10.83 -6.83 61.16
C THR A 427 -11.52 -5.53 60.75
N VAL A 428 -12.44 -5.59 59.80
CA VAL A 428 -13.30 -4.47 59.37
C VAL A 428 -14.73 -4.65 59.87
N LEU A 429 -15.38 -3.56 60.20
CA LEU A 429 -16.80 -3.59 60.62
C LEU A 429 -17.69 -3.22 59.43
N VAL A 430 -18.53 -4.17 58.98
CA VAL A 430 -19.51 -3.96 57.93
C VAL A 430 -20.91 -3.95 58.57
N LYS A 431 -21.60 -2.82 58.61
CA LYS A 431 -22.87 -2.69 59.35
C LYS A 431 -22.81 -3.23 60.80
N SER A 432 -21.74 -3.00 61.49
CA SER A 432 -21.53 -3.53 62.86
C SER A 432 -21.20 -5.02 62.93
N VAL A 433 -21.00 -5.69 61.81
CA VAL A 433 -20.57 -7.10 61.75
C VAL A 433 -19.06 -7.14 61.55
N PRO A 434 -18.31 -7.72 62.50
CA PRO A 434 -16.86 -7.82 62.35
C PRO A 434 -16.49 -8.90 61.34
N LEU A 435 -15.72 -8.55 60.31
CA LEU A 435 -15.21 -9.46 59.28
C LEU A 435 -13.69 -9.42 59.23
N THR A 436 -13.06 -10.58 59.16
CA THR A 436 -11.62 -10.69 59.00
C THR A 436 -11.26 -10.64 57.54
N VAL A 437 -10.33 -9.76 57.13
CA VAL A 437 -9.84 -9.67 55.77
C VAL A 437 -8.90 -10.86 55.51
N ILE A 438 -9.28 -11.69 54.52
CA ILE A 438 -8.52 -12.88 54.10
C ILE A 438 -7.77 -12.69 52.78
N GLY A 439 -8.11 -11.64 52.01
CA GLY A 439 -7.47 -11.35 50.76
C GLY A 439 -7.80 -9.97 50.22
N VAL A 440 -7.04 -9.57 49.21
CA VAL A 440 -7.22 -8.33 48.41
C VAL A 440 -7.31 -8.71 46.95
N LEU A 441 -8.29 -8.17 46.23
CA LEU A 441 -8.48 -8.41 44.80
C LEU A 441 -7.45 -7.67 43.99
N ALA A 442 -7.03 -8.25 42.86
CA ALA A 442 -6.26 -7.53 41.87
C ALA A 442 -7.10 -6.40 41.24
N ALA A 443 -6.52 -5.24 41.05
CA ALA A 443 -7.19 -4.09 40.45
C ALA A 443 -7.69 -4.41 39.03
N LYS A 444 -8.97 -4.19 38.77
CA LYS A 444 -9.62 -4.28 37.44
C LYS A 444 -9.92 -2.91 36.83
N GLY A 445 -9.89 -1.86 37.63
CA GLY A 445 -10.19 -0.51 37.24
C GLY A 445 -11.67 -0.24 36.92
N ASN A 446 -11.92 0.82 36.14
CA ASN A 446 -13.28 1.23 35.83
C ASN A 446 -13.93 0.34 34.76
N SER A 447 -15.18 -0.03 34.96
CA SER A 447 -16.01 -0.69 33.95
C SER A 447 -16.28 0.25 32.76
N GLY A 448 -16.66 -0.27 31.60
CA GLY A 448 -17.07 0.51 30.43
C GLY A 448 -18.19 1.53 30.66
N GLY A 449 -18.93 1.42 31.78
CA GLY A 449 -19.95 2.37 32.23
C GLY A 449 -19.47 3.41 33.24
N GLY A 450 -18.16 3.49 33.51
CA GLY A 450 -17.59 4.47 34.43
C GLY A 450 -17.70 4.13 35.90
N GLN A 451 -18.24 2.94 36.24
CA GLN A 451 -18.25 2.47 37.61
C GLN A 451 -16.93 1.82 37.99
N ASP A 452 -16.41 2.18 39.15
CA ASP A 452 -15.25 1.52 39.73
C ASP A 452 -15.58 0.09 40.16
N GLN A 453 -14.91 -0.90 39.54
CA GLN A 453 -15.10 -2.31 39.88
C GLN A 453 -14.36 -2.67 41.17
N ASP A 454 -13.33 -1.94 41.53
CA ASP A 454 -12.48 -2.19 42.67
C ASP A 454 -13.06 -1.62 43.98
N ASP A 455 -14.19 -0.84 43.88
CA ASP A 455 -14.93 -0.37 45.05
C ASP A 455 -15.96 -1.40 45.50
N VAL A 456 -15.48 -2.52 46.05
CA VAL A 456 -16.29 -3.66 46.45
C VAL A 456 -15.69 -4.40 47.63
N ILE A 457 -16.56 -4.98 48.47
CA ILE A 457 -16.19 -5.98 49.49
C ILE A 457 -16.95 -7.26 49.19
N LEU A 458 -16.21 -8.34 49.04
CA LEU A 458 -16.77 -9.67 48.87
C LEU A 458 -16.83 -10.38 50.21
N THR A 459 -17.92 -11.14 50.47
CA THR A 459 -18.11 -11.99 51.62
C THR A 459 -18.72 -13.30 51.16
N PRO A 460 -18.60 -14.41 51.93
CA PRO A 460 -19.37 -15.62 51.62
C PRO A 460 -20.87 -15.30 51.54
N PHE A 461 -21.57 -15.90 50.59
CA PHE A 461 -23.00 -15.62 50.37
C PHE A 461 -23.82 -15.90 51.61
N SER A 462 -23.56 -17.02 52.28
CA SER A 462 -24.18 -17.41 53.54
C SER A 462 -23.99 -16.37 54.65
N THR A 463 -22.79 -15.86 54.81
CA THR A 463 -22.46 -14.78 55.79
C THR A 463 -23.20 -13.49 55.44
N SER A 464 -23.19 -13.12 54.18
CA SER A 464 -23.89 -11.93 53.72
C SER A 464 -25.37 -12.02 53.95
N GLN A 465 -26.01 -13.16 53.61
CA GLN A 465 -27.45 -13.36 53.77
C GLN A 465 -27.89 -13.38 55.23
N GLN A 466 -27.14 -14.07 56.11
CA GLN A 466 -27.55 -14.25 57.50
C GLN A 466 -27.21 -13.03 58.39
N ARG A 467 -26.13 -12.33 58.11
CA ARG A 467 -25.57 -11.31 59.03
C ARG A 467 -25.61 -9.87 58.52
N ILE A 468 -25.49 -9.68 57.21
CA ILE A 468 -25.31 -8.34 56.63
C ILE A 468 -26.60 -7.84 55.94
N LEU A 469 -27.25 -8.66 55.12
CA LEU A 469 -28.41 -8.28 54.34
C LEU A 469 -29.69 -8.08 55.21
N GLY A 470 -29.74 -8.67 56.39
CA GLY A 470 -30.89 -8.57 57.30
C GLY A 470 -32.14 -9.18 56.67
N VAL A 471 -32.32 -10.45 56.88
CA VAL A 471 -33.54 -11.17 56.41
C VAL A 471 -34.70 -10.70 57.19
N SER A 472 -35.66 -9.96 56.61
CA SER A 472 -37.01 -9.86 57.21
C SER A 472 -37.77 -11.14 56.89
N THR A 473 -37.69 -12.10 57.77
CA THR A 473 -38.71 -13.17 57.81
C THR A 473 -40.08 -12.50 58.00
N PRO A 474 -41.10 -12.77 57.14
CA PRO A 474 -42.43 -12.31 57.43
C PRO A 474 -42.84 -12.99 58.75
N SER A 475 -42.96 -12.21 59.81
CA SER A 475 -43.45 -12.71 61.07
C SER A 475 -44.81 -13.27 60.85
N ALA A 476 -44.94 -14.59 60.87
CA ALA A 476 -46.21 -15.30 60.81
C ALA A 476 -47.19 -14.86 61.93
N THR A 477 -46.74 -14.14 62.92
CA THR A 477 -47.49 -13.57 64.03
C THR A 477 -48.39 -12.39 63.65
N VAL A 478 -48.12 -11.63 62.60
CA VAL A 478 -48.99 -10.49 62.22
C VAL A 478 -50.24 -10.96 61.42
N ALA A 479 -50.12 -12.03 60.64
CA ALA A 479 -51.29 -12.59 59.95
C ALA A 479 -52.27 -13.30 60.85
N ALA A 480 -51.79 -13.88 61.92
CA ALA A 480 -52.68 -14.57 62.92
C ALA A 480 -53.40 -13.57 63.86
N ALA A 481 -52.79 -12.40 64.15
CA ALA A 481 -53.42 -11.38 64.99
C ALA A 481 -54.55 -10.58 64.28
N ALA A 482 -54.54 -10.52 62.98
CA ALA A 482 -55.54 -9.79 62.18
C ALA A 482 -56.85 -10.60 62.02
N GLN A 483 -56.85 -11.89 62.27
CA GLN A 483 -58.03 -12.73 62.12
C GLN A 483 -58.82 -12.92 63.41
N THR A 484 -58.29 -12.48 64.56
CA THR A 484 -58.96 -12.74 65.90
C THR A 484 -59.58 -11.49 66.52
N SER A 485 -59.37 -10.29 65.95
CA SER A 485 -59.95 -9.07 66.49
C SER A 485 -60.75 -8.37 65.39
N GLY A 486 -62.08 -8.51 65.42
CA GLY A 486 -63.02 -7.85 64.53
C GLY A 486 -63.05 -6.31 64.66
N ILE A 487 -61.95 -5.67 64.54
CA ILE A 487 -61.78 -4.21 64.52
C ILE A 487 -61.55 -3.75 63.10
N THR A 488 -62.50 -3.07 62.49
CA THR A 488 -62.35 -2.38 61.21
C THR A 488 -61.41 -1.23 61.42
N ILE A 489 -60.18 -1.37 61.04
CA ILE A 489 -59.22 -0.27 60.97
C ILE A 489 -59.46 0.44 59.64
N THR A 490 -60.11 1.61 59.75
CA THR A 490 -60.13 2.57 58.66
C THR A 490 -58.66 2.92 58.32
N THR A 491 -58.24 2.48 57.19
CA THR A 491 -56.88 2.76 56.63
C THR A 491 -56.75 4.26 56.42
N ALA A 492 -56.12 4.95 57.35
CA ALA A 492 -55.39 6.16 57.06
C ALA A 492 -54.33 5.74 56.02
N GLY A 493 -54.14 6.55 54.94
CA GLY A 493 -53.31 6.25 53.79
C GLY A 493 -51.92 5.72 54.14
N PRO A 494 -51.23 5.10 53.22
CA PRO A 494 -49.98 4.40 53.46
C PRO A 494 -49.03 5.36 54.19
N ALA A 495 -48.67 4.95 55.44
CA ALA A 495 -47.60 5.57 56.18
C ALA A 495 -46.37 5.53 55.23
N SER A 496 -45.92 6.65 54.82
CA SER A 496 -44.68 6.77 54.08
C SER A 496 -43.60 6.08 54.93
N SER A 497 -43.19 4.90 54.54
CA SER A 497 -42.00 4.27 55.06
C SER A 497 -40.87 5.32 55.06
N PRO A 498 -40.10 5.47 56.13
CA PRO A 498 -38.99 6.40 56.14
C PRO A 498 -38.17 6.10 54.89
N SER A 499 -37.98 7.12 54.04
CA SER A 499 -37.22 7.02 52.80
C SER A 499 -35.83 6.51 53.18
N ASN A 500 -35.57 5.23 52.85
CA ASN A 500 -34.23 4.69 52.99
C ASN A 500 -33.33 5.49 52.06
N PRO A 501 -32.40 6.31 52.53
CA PRO A 501 -31.57 7.15 51.68
C PRO A 501 -30.71 6.33 50.72
N PHE A 502 -30.63 5.02 50.89
CA PHE A 502 -29.86 4.11 50.01
C PHE A 502 -30.75 3.27 49.08
N GLY A 503 -32.07 3.49 49.01
CA GLY A 503 -32.98 2.94 47.99
C GLY A 503 -33.14 1.40 47.97
N ILE A 504 -32.75 0.72 49.05
CA ILE A 504 -32.72 -0.74 49.09
C ILE A 504 -33.98 -1.26 49.78
N GLN A 505 -34.79 -2.01 49.02
CA GLN A 505 -35.91 -2.73 49.60
C GLN A 505 -35.41 -3.98 50.36
N PRO A 506 -35.98 -4.31 51.59
CA PRO A 506 -35.66 -5.54 52.29
C PRO A 506 -36.00 -6.73 51.40
N ARG A 507 -35.05 -7.60 51.14
CA ARG A 507 -35.23 -8.80 50.31
C ARG A 507 -35.63 -10.01 51.13
N LEU A 508 -36.47 -10.86 50.54
CA LEU A 508 -36.84 -12.15 51.11
C LEU A 508 -35.61 -13.10 51.09
N ALA A 509 -35.55 -14.02 52.06
CA ALA A 509 -34.50 -15.03 52.14
C ALA A 509 -34.44 -15.87 50.85
N GLY A 510 -33.23 -16.11 50.31
CA GLY A 510 -33.02 -16.98 49.15
C GLY A 510 -33.08 -16.32 47.81
N PHE A 511 -33.40 -15.02 47.68
CA PHE A 511 -33.35 -14.30 46.43
C PHE A 511 -31.95 -13.73 46.17
N VAL A 512 -31.56 -13.74 44.87
CA VAL A 512 -30.24 -13.27 44.40
C VAL A 512 -30.38 -12.06 43.48
N ASN A 513 -29.34 -11.25 43.40
CA ASN A 513 -29.32 -10.07 42.51
C ASN A 513 -28.96 -10.42 41.09
N ALA A 514 -28.07 -11.39 40.91
CA ALA A 514 -27.64 -11.90 39.64
C ALA A 514 -27.08 -13.31 39.79
N VAL A 515 -27.19 -14.08 38.75
CA VAL A 515 -26.56 -15.38 38.61
C VAL A 515 -25.55 -15.23 37.45
N TYR A 516 -24.28 -15.50 37.72
CA TYR A 516 -23.19 -15.55 36.74
C TYR A 516 -23.03 -17.01 36.32
N ILE A 517 -23.11 -17.25 35.04
CA ILE A 517 -23.15 -18.59 34.47
C ILE A 517 -22.01 -18.68 33.47
N GLN A 518 -21.16 -19.67 33.60
CA GLN A 518 -20.09 -19.94 32.66
C GLN A 518 -20.54 -21.04 31.70
N ALA A 519 -20.64 -20.72 30.40
CA ALA A 519 -20.83 -21.74 29.38
C ALA A 519 -19.56 -22.60 29.23
N ARG A 520 -19.74 -23.86 28.81
CA ARG A 520 -18.66 -24.86 28.69
C ARG A 520 -17.59 -24.42 27.70
N ASP A 521 -17.98 -23.85 26.57
CA ASP A 521 -17.11 -23.25 25.55
C ASP A 521 -17.84 -22.09 24.85
N SER A 522 -17.12 -21.41 23.92
CA SER A 522 -17.68 -20.27 23.19
C SER A 522 -18.81 -20.67 22.25
N ASP A 523 -18.75 -21.89 21.70
CA ASP A 523 -19.73 -22.36 20.71
C ASP A 523 -21.02 -22.84 21.40
N ALA A 524 -20.93 -23.23 22.70
CA ALA A 524 -22.05 -23.61 23.54
C ALA A 524 -22.78 -22.42 24.16
N THR A 525 -22.32 -21.19 24.01
CA THR A 525 -22.87 -20.01 24.69
C THR A 525 -24.34 -19.76 24.33
N ASP A 526 -24.69 -19.83 23.04
CA ASP A 526 -26.07 -19.63 22.58
C ASP A 526 -26.98 -20.76 23.09
N GLN A 527 -26.49 -22.00 23.07
CA GLN A 527 -27.21 -23.14 23.62
C GLN A 527 -27.41 -22.99 25.14
N ALA A 528 -26.41 -22.46 25.86
CA ALA A 528 -26.52 -22.18 27.26
C ALA A 528 -27.57 -21.09 27.56
N VAL A 529 -27.66 -20.02 26.74
CA VAL A 529 -28.72 -19.01 26.85
C VAL A 529 -30.10 -19.65 26.74
N ASP A 530 -30.30 -20.49 25.73
CA ASP A 530 -31.57 -21.14 25.47
C ASP A 530 -31.94 -22.11 26.63
N GLN A 531 -31.00 -22.95 27.10
CA GLN A 531 -31.22 -23.88 28.18
C GLN A 531 -31.54 -23.15 29.48
N VAL A 532 -30.75 -22.15 29.88
CA VAL A 532 -30.96 -21.33 31.06
C VAL A 532 -32.31 -20.63 31.01
N THR A 533 -32.70 -20.08 29.86
CA THR A 533 -34.00 -19.43 29.69
C THR A 533 -35.14 -20.43 29.89
N GLN A 534 -35.08 -21.60 29.24
CA GLN A 534 -36.09 -22.65 29.38
C GLN A 534 -36.18 -23.17 30.80
N THR A 535 -35.05 -23.36 31.50
CA THR A 535 -35.02 -23.80 32.89
C THR A 535 -35.67 -22.78 33.82
N LEU A 536 -35.37 -21.47 33.64
CA LEU A 536 -35.98 -20.41 34.43
C LEU A 536 -37.48 -20.26 34.12
N GLU A 537 -37.91 -20.25 32.86
CA GLU A 537 -39.32 -20.18 32.44
C GLU A 537 -40.14 -21.33 33.06
N ARG A 538 -39.62 -22.57 32.98
CA ARG A 538 -40.23 -23.76 33.53
C ARG A 538 -40.39 -23.67 35.07
N ARG A 539 -39.37 -23.22 35.76
CA ARG A 539 -39.35 -23.11 37.22
C ARG A 539 -40.22 -21.97 37.75
N HIS A 540 -40.23 -20.85 37.03
CA HIS A 540 -41.08 -19.69 37.36
C HIS A 540 -42.51 -19.87 36.83
N ARG A 541 -42.79 -20.97 36.09
CA ARG A 541 -44.12 -21.28 35.53
C ARG A 541 -44.64 -20.16 34.64
N ILE A 542 -43.77 -19.55 33.85
CA ILE A 542 -44.11 -18.47 32.92
C ILE A 542 -44.94 -19.07 31.76
N LYS A 543 -46.05 -18.43 31.43
CA LYS A 543 -46.88 -18.86 30.30
C LYS A 543 -46.23 -18.45 28.99
N PRO A 544 -46.42 -19.20 27.89
CA PRO A 544 -45.80 -18.92 26.62
C PRO A 544 -46.03 -17.50 26.06
N ASP A 545 -47.08 -16.80 26.47
CA ASP A 545 -47.42 -15.44 26.02
C ASP A 545 -47.15 -14.35 27.08
N ALA A 546 -46.50 -14.68 28.19
CA ALA A 546 -46.19 -13.74 29.26
C ALA A 546 -44.74 -13.21 29.14
N ASP A 547 -44.57 -11.96 29.55
CA ASP A 547 -43.20 -11.37 29.64
C ASP A 547 -42.41 -12.11 30.75
N ASP A 548 -41.13 -12.38 30.50
CA ASP A 548 -40.24 -12.99 31.47
C ASP A 548 -39.98 -12.07 32.66
N ASP A 549 -39.89 -12.65 33.84
CA ASP A 549 -39.57 -11.98 35.09
C ASP A 549 -38.04 -11.93 35.35
N PHE A 550 -37.27 -12.39 34.42
CA PHE A 550 -35.80 -12.37 34.39
C PHE A 550 -35.26 -11.92 33.04
N THR A 551 -33.97 -11.70 32.94
CA THR A 551 -33.26 -11.40 31.69
C THR A 551 -31.94 -12.14 31.70
N VAL A 552 -31.70 -13.00 30.70
CA VAL A 552 -30.39 -13.62 30.44
C VAL A 552 -29.65 -12.80 29.40
N ARG A 553 -28.42 -12.38 29.70
CA ARG A 553 -27.58 -11.60 28.81
C ARG A 553 -26.29 -12.33 28.52
N ASN A 554 -25.97 -12.45 27.25
CA ASN A 554 -24.68 -12.92 26.79
C ASN A 554 -23.71 -11.73 26.69
N LEU A 555 -22.66 -11.72 27.50
CA LEU A 555 -21.64 -10.66 27.42
C LEU A 555 -20.76 -10.79 26.18
N THR A 556 -20.66 -12.01 25.62
CA THR A 556 -19.90 -12.24 24.39
C THR A 556 -20.58 -11.59 23.18
N GLU A 557 -21.91 -11.56 23.13
CA GLU A 557 -22.70 -10.93 22.07
C GLU A 557 -22.42 -9.41 21.97
N ILE A 558 -22.27 -8.75 23.11
CA ILE A 558 -21.88 -7.32 23.12
C ILE A 558 -20.51 -7.12 22.49
N ALA A 559 -19.60 -8.07 22.69
CA ALA A 559 -18.29 -8.09 22.09
C ALA A 559 -18.35 -8.24 20.57
N GLU A 560 -19.14 -9.19 20.10
CA GLU A 560 -19.31 -9.49 18.68
C GLU A 560 -19.91 -8.30 17.94
N VAL A 561 -20.92 -7.65 18.48
CA VAL A 561 -21.51 -6.43 17.90
C VAL A 561 -20.49 -5.29 17.83
N ALA A 562 -19.66 -5.12 18.85
CA ALA A 562 -18.58 -4.12 18.87
C ALA A 562 -17.51 -4.47 17.83
N GLU A 563 -17.13 -5.74 17.70
CA GLU A 563 -16.18 -6.23 16.70
C GLU A 563 -16.73 -6.03 15.27
N GLN A 564 -18.00 -6.38 15.04
CA GLN A 564 -18.66 -6.20 13.75
C GLN A 564 -18.72 -4.72 13.36
N SER A 565 -19.06 -3.84 14.29
CA SER A 565 -19.07 -2.39 14.06
C SER A 565 -17.67 -1.86 13.70
N SER A 566 -16.65 -2.33 14.41
CA SER A 566 -15.25 -1.97 14.13
C SER A 566 -14.81 -2.45 12.74
N ARG A 567 -15.21 -3.65 12.34
CA ARG A 567 -14.93 -4.21 11.01
C ARG A 567 -15.57 -3.40 9.88
N VAL A 568 -16.80 -2.93 10.06
CA VAL A 568 -17.48 -2.07 9.08
C VAL A 568 -16.72 -0.76 8.91
N LEU A 569 -16.30 -0.12 10.01
CA LEU A 569 -15.49 1.10 9.98
C LEU A 569 -14.14 0.87 9.28
N GLU A 570 -13.47 -0.24 9.55
CA GLU A 570 -12.20 -0.61 8.91
C GLU A 570 -12.36 -0.74 7.39
N ILE A 571 -13.41 -1.42 6.92
CA ILE A 571 -13.71 -1.55 5.49
C ILE A 571 -13.98 -0.19 4.84
N LEU A 572 -14.75 0.67 5.49
CA LEU A 572 -15.03 2.02 5.00
C LEU A 572 -13.75 2.86 4.88
N LEU A 573 -12.90 2.82 5.89
CA LEU A 573 -11.63 3.54 5.90
C LEU A 573 -10.66 2.98 4.85
N ALA A 574 -10.60 1.66 4.68
CA ALA A 574 -9.80 1.01 3.63
C ALA A 574 -10.30 1.41 2.22
N ALA A 575 -11.62 1.53 2.03
CA ALA A 575 -12.19 2.02 0.78
C ALA A 575 -11.78 3.46 0.47
N ILE A 576 -11.82 4.36 1.45
CA ILE A 576 -11.38 5.76 1.30
C ILE A 576 -9.88 5.83 0.96
N ALA A 577 -9.04 5.05 1.67
CA ALA A 577 -7.62 4.98 1.39
C ALA A 577 -7.34 4.44 -0.03
N SER A 578 -8.10 3.43 -0.47
CA SER A 578 -8.00 2.86 -1.83
C SER A 578 -8.36 3.89 -2.90
N ILE A 579 -9.42 4.68 -2.69
CA ILE A 579 -9.79 5.78 -3.61
C ILE A 579 -8.67 6.82 -3.67
N SER A 580 -8.10 7.21 -2.52
CA SER A 580 -6.98 8.16 -2.47
C SER A 580 -5.76 7.65 -3.24
N LEU A 581 -5.48 6.36 -3.13
CA LEU A 581 -4.37 5.71 -3.82
C LEU A 581 -4.61 5.62 -5.35
N LEU A 582 -5.86 5.36 -5.78
CA LEU A 582 -6.27 5.41 -7.19
C LEU A 582 -6.12 6.82 -7.78
N VAL A 583 -6.56 7.85 -7.06
CA VAL A 583 -6.39 9.25 -7.48
C VAL A 583 -4.90 9.59 -7.63
N GLY A 584 -4.06 9.15 -6.68
CA GLY A 584 -2.60 9.26 -6.77
C GLY A 584 -2.04 8.57 -8.01
N GLY A 585 -2.51 7.36 -8.33
CA GLY A 585 -2.15 6.62 -9.53
C GLY A 585 -2.53 7.33 -10.83
N ILE A 586 -3.74 7.90 -10.91
CA ILE A 586 -4.17 8.72 -12.05
C ILE A 586 -3.27 9.96 -12.19
N GLY A 587 -2.86 10.56 -11.07
CA GLY A 587 -1.88 11.65 -11.06
C GLY A 587 -0.55 11.26 -11.69
N ILE A 588 -0.01 10.07 -11.36
CA ILE A 588 1.18 9.50 -11.99
C ILE A 588 0.98 9.32 -13.49
N MET A 589 -0.14 8.73 -13.91
CA MET A 589 -0.47 8.51 -15.32
C MET A 589 -0.48 9.81 -16.12
N ASN A 590 -1.18 10.84 -15.62
CA ASN A 590 -1.30 12.12 -16.30
C ASN A 590 0.06 12.81 -16.48
N ILE A 591 0.90 12.80 -15.44
CA ILE A 591 2.21 13.43 -15.51
C ILE A 591 3.15 12.67 -16.43
N LEU A 592 3.10 11.34 -16.44
CA LEU A 592 3.87 10.55 -17.38
C LEU A 592 3.41 10.75 -18.82
N LEU A 593 2.10 10.92 -19.09
CA LEU A 593 1.60 11.26 -20.42
C LEU A 593 2.19 12.60 -20.91
N VAL A 594 2.18 13.63 -20.07
CA VAL A 594 2.82 14.92 -20.39
C VAL A 594 4.34 14.75 -20.61
N SER A 595 5.01 13.96 -19.76
CA SER A 595 6.43 13.68 -19.90
C SER A 595 6.77 12.97 -21.21
N VAL A 596 5.90 12.07 -21.70
CA VAL A 596 6.05 11.39 -22.98
C VAL A 596 5.96 12.41 -24.13
N THR A 597 4.96 13.30 -24.13
CA THR A 597 4.81 14.32 -25.18
C THR A 597 5.98 15.31 -25.19
N GLU A 598 6.43 15.78 -24.02
CA GLU A 598 7.61 16.66 -23.90
C GLU A 598 8.92 15.98 -24.37
N ARG A 599 9.00 14.66 -24.33
CA ARG A 599 10.19 13.88 -24.69
C ARG A 599 10.04 13.09 -25.98
N THR A 600 9.02 13.37 -26.80
CA THR A 600 8.76 12.62 -28.04
C THR A 600 9.98 12.56 -28.94
N ARG A 601 10.64 13.69 -29.20
CA ARG A 601 11.87 13.76 -30.01
C ARG A 601 13.02 12.97 -29.39
N GLU A 602 13.20 13.03 -28.08
CA GLU A 602 14.22 12.27 -27.34
C GLU A 602 14.01 10.75 -27.48
N ILE A 603 12.74 10.29 -27.43
CA ILE A 603 12.37 8.89 -27.67
C ILE A 603 12.69 8.49 -29.10
N GLY A 604 12.35 9.34 -30.08
CA GLY A 604 12.67 9.13 -31.49
C GLY A 604 14.16 8.95 -31.74
N ILE A 605 15.00 9.81 -31.15
CA ILE A 605 16.48 9.69 -31.25
C ILE A 605 16.93 8.34 -30.68
N ARG A 606 16.47 7.94 -29.51
CA ARG A 606 16.83 6.64 -28.92
C ARG A 606 16.47 5.47 -29.83
N MET A 607 15.27 5.49 -30.41
CA MET A 607 14.83 4.42 -31.31
C MET A 607 15.61 4.41 -32.61
N ALA A 608 16.00 5.59 -33.15
CA ALA A 608 16.82 5.71 -34.34
C ALA A 608 18.21 5.11 -34.15
N ILE A 609 18.84 5.26 -32.98
CA ILE A 609 20.15 4.71 -32.66
C ILE A 609 20.11 3.27 -32.11
N GLY A 610 18.96 2.57 -32.20
CA GLY A 610 18.85 1.16 -31.94
C GLY A 610 18.15 0.76 -30.64
N ALA A 611 17.49 1.69 -29.90
CA ALA A 611 16.65 1.32 -28.78
C ALA A 611 15.42 0.54 -29.26
N ARG A 612 15.15 -0.59 -28.60
CA ARG A 612 13.94 -1.39 -28.83
C ARG A 612 12.76 -0.82 -28.08
N ARG A 613 11.54 -1.15 -28.50
CA ARG A 613 10.29 -0.77 -27.81
C ARG A 613 10.30 -1.13 -26.33
N ILE A 614 10.87 -2.30 -25.97
CA ILE A 614 10.98 -2.74 -24.58
C ILE A 614 11.89 -1.83 -23.75
N HIS A 615 12.96 -1.26 -24.33
CA HIS A 615 13.83 -0.34 -23.61
C HIS A 615 13.09 0.95 -23.23
N VAL A 616 12.30 1.51 -24.17
CA VAL A 616 11.46 2.69 -23.91
C VAL A 616 10.40 2.37 -22.86
N LEU A 617 9.70 1.23 -22.98
CA LEU A 617 8.70 0.77 -22.03
C LEU A 617 9.28 0.68 -20.61
N LEU A 618 10.39 -0.07 -20.45
CA LEU A 618 11.03 -0.27 -19.16
C LEU A 618 11.52 1.03 -18.53
N GLN A 619 12.03 1.96 -19.32
CA GLN A 619 12.49 3.25 -18.82
C GLN A 619 11.37 4.02 -18.11
N PHE A 620 10.20 4.14 -18.73
CA PHE A 620 9.05 4.84 -18.13
C PHE A 620 8.42 4.04 -16.97
N LEU A 621 8.43 2.70 -17.02
CA LEU A 621 7.96 1.87 -15.89
C LEU A 621 8.86 2.01 -14.67
N VAL A 622 10.18 2.07 -14.86
CA VAL A 622 11.13 2.33 -13.76
C VAL A 622 10.90 3.73 -13.17
N GLU A 623 10.67 4.73 -14.00
CA GLU A 623 10.35 6.09 -13.54
C GLU A 623 9.07 6.13 -12.72
N ALA A 624 8.00 5.45 -13.17
CA ALA A 624 6.74 5.30 -12.43
C ALA A 624 6.92 4.56 -11.11
N GLY A 625 7.63 3.42 -11.15
CA GLY A 625 7.90 2.60 -9.96
C GLY A 625 8.73 3.33 -8.91
N LEU A 626 9.71 4.15 -9.34
CA LEU A 626 10.50 4.98 -8.42
C LEU A 626 9.65 6.08 -7.78
N LEU A 627 8.82 6.78 -8.56
CA LEU A 627 7.95 7.83 -8.03
C LEU A 627 6.99 7.26 -6.98
N SER A 628 6.34 6.12 -7.28
CA SER A 628 5.44 5.47 -6.34
C SER A 628 6.17 4.85 -5.16
N GLY A 629 7.38 4.28 -5.36
CA GLY A 629 8.20 3.70 -4.29
C GLY A 629 8.70 4.76 -3.30
N ILE A 630 9.17 5.91 -3.79
CA ILE A 630 9.60 7.04 -2.93
C ILE A 630 8.38 7.64 -2.20
N GLY A 631 7.27 7.88 -2.92
CA GLY A 631 6.02 8.37 -2.34
C GLY A 631 5.45 7.41 -1.29
N GLY A 632 5.41 6.11 -1.61
CA GLY A 632 4.97 5.06 -0.70
C GLY A 632 5.88 4.92 0.52
N GLY A 633 7.21 4.94 0.35
CA GLY A 633 8.17 4.88 1.45
C GLY A 633 8.06 6.09 2.40
N ALA A 634 7.91 7.30 1.85
CA ALA A 634 7.64 8.49 2.65
C ALA A 634 6.28 8.38 3.37
N GLY A 635 5.26 7.84 2.70
CA GLY A 635 3.94 7.55 3.28
C GLY A 635 4.01 6.56 4.43
N VAL A 636 4.80 5.50 4.31
CA VAL A 636 5.06 4.54 5.40
C VAL A 636 5.65 5.25 6.63
N LEU A 637 6.71 6.02 6.43
CA LEU A 637 7.37 6.72 7.54
C LEU A 637 6.43 7.69 8.27
N THR A 638 5.67 8.46 7.50
CA THR A 638 4.71 9.41 8.09
C THR A 638 3.48 8.73 8.67
N GLY A 639 2.99 7.64 8.10
CA GLY A 639 1.89 6.84 8.66
C GLY A 639 2.26 6.24 10.01
N ILE A 640 3.48 5.70 10.15
CA ILE A 640 4.01 5.20 11.43
C ILE A 640 4.14 6.35 12.45
N ALA A 641 4.68 7.50 12.02
CA ALA A 641 4.81 8.67 12.88
C ALA A 641 3.44 9.18 13.34
N ALA A 642 2.47 9.28 12.43
CA ALA A 642 1.10 9.69 12.73
C ALA A 642 0.42 8.75 13.73
N ALA A 643 0.53 7.42 13.55
CA ALA A 643 0.00 6.44 14.49
C ALA A 643 0.58 6.62 15.90
N LYS A 644 1.90 6.82 16.02
CA LYS A 644 2.56 7.08 17.31
C LYS A 644 2.13 8.41 17.95
N ILE A 645 1.96 9.46 17.14
CA ILE A 645 1.50 10.77 17.62
C ILE A 645 0.05 10.66 18.12
N ILE A 646 -0.83 9.96 17.40
CA ILE A 646 -2.22 9.73 17.82
C ILE A 646 -2.25 8.96 19.14
N SER A 647 -1.42 7.92 19.28
CA SER A 647 -1.33 7.15 20.53
C SER A 647 -0.87 8.03 21.70
N ALA A 648 0.15 8.85 21.50
CA ALA A 648 0.68 9.70 22.57
C ALA A 648 -0.22 10.89 22.94
N ALA A 649 -0.88 11.52 21.95
CA ALA A 649 -1.68 12.72 22.16
C ALA A 649 -3.12 12.42 22.57
N ALA A 650 -3.75 11.41 21.98
CA ALA A 650 -5.15 11.06 22.21
C ALA A 650 -5.32 9.87 23.17
N GLY A 651 -4.23 9.20 23.58
CA GLY A 651 -4.29 7.99 24.42
C GLY A 651 -4.93 6.78 23.72
N TRP A 652 -5.07 6.84 22.38
CA TRP A 652 -5.68 5.74 21.63
C TRP A 652 -4.67 4.60 21.45
N PRO A 653 -5.08 3.36 21.72
CA PRO A 653 -4.19 2.23 21.46
C PRO A 653 -3.96 2.08 19.96
N THR A 654 -2.70 1.92 19.56
CA THR A 654 -2.32 1.70 18.16
C THR A 654 -1.41 0.50 18.05
N LEU A 655 -1.72 -0.41 17.14
CA LEU A 655 -0.90 -1.58 16.84
C LEU A 655 -0.37 -1.47 15.41
N LEU A 656 0.96 -1.47 15.29
CA LEU A 656 1.64 -1.45 14.00
C LEU A 656 1.93 -2.87 13.53
N SER A 657 1.20 -3.34 12.51
CA SER A 657 1.42 -4.65 11.90
C SER A 657 2.49 -4.55 10.80
N PRO A 658 3.62 -5.28 10.88
CA PRO A 658 4.62 -5.33 9.81
C PRO A 658 4.04 -5.78 8.47
N THR A 659 3.07 -6.69 8.50
CA THR A 659 2.39 -7.21 7.30
C THR A 659 1.64 -6.11 6.55
N VAL A 660 0.94 -5.24 7.29
CA VAL A 660 0.21 -4.09 6.73
C VAL A 660 1.18 -3.07 6.12
N ILE A 661 2.29 -2.78 6.80
CA ILE A 661 3.31 -1.84 6.33
C ILE A 661 3.90 -2.32 5.00
N VAL A 662 4.34 -3.57 4.94
CA VAL A 662 4.90 -4.18 3.71
C VAL A 662 3.83 -4.25 2.62
N GLY A 663 2.61 -4.67 2.96
CA GLY A 663 1.48 -4.72 2.04
C GLY A 663 1.16 -3.36 1.42
N ALA A 664 1.06 -2.30 2.22
CA ALA A 664 0.79 -0.94 1.75
C ALA A 664 1.89 -0.42 0.80
N PHE A 665 3.16 -0.69 1.12
CA PHE A 665 4.29 -0.34 0.25
C PHE A 665 4.22 -1.09 -1.10
N LEU A 666 3.98 -2.40 -1.08
CA LEU A 666 3.85 -3.21 -2.29
C LEU A 666 2.67 -2.77 -3.15
N VAL A 667 1.52 -2.50 -2.55
CA VAL A 667 0.33 -1.99 -3.27
C VAL A 667 0.65 -0.65 -3.93
N SER A 668 1.35 0.26 -3.24
CA SER A 668 1.77 1.55 -3.84
C SER A 668 2.66 1.35 -5.06
N ALA A 669 3.63 0.43 -4.99
CA ALA A 669 4.51 0.11 -6.11
C ALA A 669 3.74 -0.50 -7.31
N VAL A 670 2.81 -1.43 -7.04
CA VAL A 670 1.95 -2.04 -8.06
C VAL A 670 1.08 -0.99 -8.75
N ILE A 671 0.48 -0.07 -8.00
CA ILE A 671 -0.33 1.02 -8.55
C ILE A 671 0.52 1.93 -9.44
N GLY A 672 1.74 2.29 -9.01
CA GLY A 672 2.65 3.07 -9.84
C GLY A 672 2.98 2.40 -11.17
N VAL A 673 3.28 1.10 -11.14
CA VAL A 673 3.55 0.31 -12.35
C VAL A 673 2.28 0.19 -13.22
N PHE A 674 1.13 -0.06 -12.64
CA PHE A 674 -0.15 -0.20 -13.36
C PHE A 674 -0.52 1.08 -14.11
N PHE A 675 -0.56 2.21 -13.41
CA PHE A 675 -0.88 3.50 -14.03
C PHE A 675 0.25 4.03 -14.92
N GLY A 676 1.50 3.65 -14.67
CA GLY A 676 2.65 3.96 -15.53
C GLY A 676 2.68 3.16 -16.83
N TYR A 677 2.03 1.99 -16.88
CA TYR A 677 2.07 1.11 -18.05
C TYR A 677 1.46 1.74 -19.32
N TYR A 678 0.31 2.41 -19.20
CA TYR A 678 -0.34 3.01 -20.36
C TYR A 678 0.51 4.11 -21.03
N PRO A 679 1.05 5.11 -20.32
CA PRO A 679 1.98 6.09 -20.91
C PRO A 679 3.24 5.45 -21.49
N ALA A 680 3.82 4.50 -20.76
CA ALA A 680 5.03 3.80 -21.19
C ALA A 680 4.80 3.01 -22.50
N ARG A 681 3.65 2.33 -22.60
CA ARG A 681 3.26 1.63 -23.84
C ARG A 681 3.07 2.62 -25.00
N LYS A 682 2.36 3.74 -24.75
CA LYS A 682 2.17 4.79 -25.77
C LYS A 682 3.50 5.32 -26.27
N ALA A 683 4.47 5.60 -25.38
CA ALA A 683 5.83 6.01 -25.72
C ALA A 683 6.57 4.95 -26.56
N SER A 684 6.44 3.67 -26.20
CA SER A 684 7.13 2.57 -26.88
C SER A 684 6.59 2.26 -28.28
N LEU A 685 5.38 2.71 -28.60
CA LEU A 685 4.72 2.50 -29.89
C LEU A 685 4.91 3.70 -30.86
N LEU A 686 5.63 4.74 -30.45
CA LEU A 686 5.94 5.87 -31.32
C LEU A 686 6.73 5.40 -32.54
N ASN A 687 6.42 5.96 -33.71
CA ASN A 687 7.22 5.77 -34.90
C ASN A 687 8.47 6.68 -34.78
N PRO A 688 9.69 6.16 -34.97
CA PRO A 688 10.92 6.96 -34.87
C PRO A 688 10.91 8.20 -35.75
N ILE A 689 10.41 8.12 -36.99
CA ILE A 689 10.37 9.22 -37.93
C ILE A 689 9.45 10.33 -37.46
N ASP A 690 8.22 9.96 -37.08
CA ASP A 690 7.22 10.93 -36.62
C ASP A 690 7.72 11.63 -35.34
N ALA A 691 8.38 10.86 -34.47
CA ALA A 691 8.96 11.37 -33.25
C ALA A 691 10.15 12.32 -33.48
N LEU A 692 10.98 12.09 -34.52
CA LEU A 692 12.09 12.98 -34.89
C LEU A 692 11.62 14.29 -35.53
N ARG A 693 10.47 14.30 -36.21
CA ARG A 693 9.86 15.48 -36.84
C ARG A 693 9.03 16.31 -35.87
N TYR A 694 8.78 15.80 -34.66
CA TYR A 694 8.01 16.53 -33.66
C TYR A 694 8.80 17.70 -33.12
N GLU A 695 8.32 18.94 -33.34
CA GLU A 695 8.89 20.19 -32.85
C GLU A 695 8.47 20.49 -31.37
#